data_a9e590ab6b49755c208d09af0e06afd5
#
_entry.id   a9e590ab6b49755c208d09af0e06afd5
#
_cell.length_a   1.000
_cell.length_b   1.000
_cell.length_c   1.000
_cell.angle_alpha   90.00
_cell.angle_beta   90.00
_cell.angle_gamma   90.00
#
_symmetry.space_group_name_H-M   'P 1'
#
loop_
_entity.id
_entity.type
_entity.pdbx_description
1 polymer ?
#
loop_
_entity_poly.entity_id
_entity_poly.type
_entity_poly.pdbx_seq_one_letter_code
_entity_poly.pdbx_strand_id
1 'polypeptide(L)'
;MAASSPAYPFHEFEPKWQKHWEATRLFEVDLNDPRPKYYCLVMFPYPSASLHVGHGRNYIIGDAVVRYKMMRGHNVLSPMGFDAFGLPAENAAIKNSIPPKVSTLQNIQTMKRQLREWACGYDWSREVISCLPEYYRWTQWIFLKLYEKDLAYKKLAAVNWCPSCQTSLANEQVVEGACERCETKVIRKNLEQWFFKITAYADRLLEDLKLLEGWPERVRIMQENWIGKSTGVEIDFPMVPLKEGQSAEPALTCFTTRVDTIFGATYMVISPEHPRLSELLQNVPDRPKIEAAVNRMKGQDLTVRAQLETEKEGLFTGRYVINPMTQEKIPLWVANYVVMEYGTGCVMAVPAHDQRDFEFAKKYKLPIRVVIVPSPPPSPQRGEGKTDSGSPLPLRGRGKGEGELKEAYVDPGILVNSGAFTGVASEESKMKIADFMERNKIGKKTVQYRLRDWLISRQRYWGAPIPIIYCEKCGTLPVPEKDLPVLLPENVEFKPTGVSPLRDHPEFQKVNCPKCRGKARREPDTMDTFVDSSWYFLRYISAKDALRAFDSKAVNRWLPVDQYIGGVEHAILHLLYSRFVTKVLYDLGLISFKEPFAKLFTQGMIIKDGAKMSKSKGNVVSPDELIKRFGADTVRLYTLFIAPPEKDAEWQDQGVEGAYRFLARLWRLVANEGRGGSGEKIEGEAMGAAEIRFQLHRTVKKVTEDLEGDFHFNTAVSACMEFLNSLYRFRPASPEDKKLFRESLEKLILLLAPFVPHMTEELWSRWGHSETIFREKWPGFEASALQREEEEIVIQVSGRIRSRLTVRREISEEELKKLVLQDVKVKEWVDGKDVKKVVVIPHRLVNVVI
;
A
#
# COMPACT_ATOMS: atom_id res chain seq x y z
N MET A 1 35.73 36.38 31.22
CA MET A 1 35.54 35.08 30.58
C MET A 1 34.03 34.90 30.39
N ALA A 2 33.53 35.04 29.18
CA ALA A 2 32.13 34.73 28.88
C ALA A 2 31.91 33.23 29.14
N ALA A 3 31.03 32.91 30.08
CA ALA A 3 30.62 31.52 30.31
C ALA A 3 30.15 30.93 28.98
N SER A 4 30.87 29.95 28.47
CA SER A 4 30.44 29.22 27.25
C SER A 4 29.04 28.71 27.46
N SER A 5 28.13 29.06 26.58
CA SER A 5 26.76 28.48 26.58
C SER A 5 26.87 26.97 26.75
N PRO A 6 26.02 26.34 27.60
CA PRO A 6 26.10 24.90 27.80
C PRO A 6 25.89 24.19 26.46
N ALA A 7 26.86 23.35 26.08
CA ALA A 7 26.74 22.52 24.90
C ALA A 7 25.52 21.63 25.01
N TYR A 8 24.91 21.25 23.86
CA TYR A 8 23.85 20.25 23.80
C TYR A 8 24.48 18.84 23.97
N PRO A 9 24.43 18.25 25.18
CA PRO A 9 25.24 17.09 25.53
C PRO A 9 24.50 15.77 25.26
N PHE A 10 23.99 15.58 24.02
CA PHE A 10 23.21 14.38 23.64
C PHE A 10 23.97 13.07 23.87
N HIS A 11 25.30 13.07 23.73
CA HIS A 11 26.14 11.88 24.00
C HIS A 11 26.04 11.36 25.44
N GLU A 12 25.67 12.23 26.39
CA GLU A 12 25.58 11.88 27.82
C GLU A 12 24.17 11.32 28.13
N PHE A 13 23.12 12.01 27.68
CA PHE A 13 21.79 11.70 28.12
C PHE A 13 21.03 10.71 27.23
N GLU A 14 21.31 10.59 25.90
CA GLU A 14 20.63 9.63 25.06
C GLU A 14 20.89 8.19 25.55
N PRO A 15 22.12 7.72 25.79
CA PRO A 15 22.34 6.39 26.33
C PRO A 15 21.80 6.20 27.76
N LYS A 16 21.76 7.26 28.57
CA LYS A 16 21.17 7.24 29.93
C LYS A 16 19.69 6.87 29.86
N TRP A 17 18.91 7.55 28.98
CA TRP A 17 17.48 7.35 28.91
C TRP A 17 17.13 6.04 28.24
N GLN A 18 17.85 5.59 27.23
CA GLN A 18 17.68 4.26 26.63
C GLN A 18 17.80 3.16 27.69
N LYS A 19 18.84 3.20 28.52
CA LYS A 19 19.03 2.26 29.63
C LYS A 19 17.92 2.37 30.69
N HIS A 20 17.48 3.58 30.99
CA HIS A 20 16.42 3.83 31.96
C HIS A 20 15.09 3.22 31.50
N TRP A 21 14.66 3.44 30.24
CA TRP A 21 13.44 2.88 29.71
C TRP A 21 13.47 1.35 29.64
N GLU A 22 14.62 0.76 29.34
CA GLU A 22 14.82 -0.70 29.37
C GLU A 22 14.72 -1.25 30.80
N ALA A 23 15.40 -0.63 31.76
CA ALA A 23 15.38 -1.06 33.16
C ALA A 23 13.99 -0.93 33.81
N THR A 24 13.24 0.12 33.48
CA THR A 24 11.88 0.36 33.98
C THR A 24 10.81 -0.39 33.19
N ARG A 25 11.18 -1.06 32.10
CA ARG A 25 10.24 -1.76 31.19
C ARG A 25 9.10 -0.87 30.71
N LEU A 26 9.42 0.40 30.40
CA LEU A 26 8.42 1.43 30.10
C LEU A 26 7.43 1.03 29.01
N PHE A 27 7.87 0.27 28.02
CA PHE A 27 7.08 -0.14 26.83
C PHE A 27 6.52 -1.57 26.92
N GLU A 28 6.76 -2.31 28.00
CA GLU A 28 6.15 -3.62 28.23
C GLU A 28 4.67 -3.46 28.61
N VAL A 29 3.80 -4.20 27.96
CA VAL A 29 2.34 -4.06 28.07
C VAL A 29 1.76 -5.16 28.95
N ASP A 30 0.99 -4.77 29.98
CA ASP A 30 0.04 -5.68 30.62
C ASP A 30 -1.25 -5.74 29.77
N LEU A 31 -1.54 -6.87 29.17
CA LEU A 31 -2.74 -7.06 28.36
C LEU A 31 -4.05 -6.92 29.16
N ASN A 32 -4.00 -6.95 30.48
CA ASN A 32 -5.15 -6.84 31.39
C ASN A 32 -5.34 -5.45 31.98
N ASP A 33 -4.45 -4.51 31.70
CA ASP A 33 -4.57 -3.11 32.13
C ASP A 33 -5.95 -2.54 31.74
N PRO A 34 -6.67 -1.86 32.65
CA PRO A 34 -8.02 -1.32 32.39
C PRO A 34 -8.04 -0.08 31.49
N ARG A 35 -6.91 0.58 31.24
CA ARG A 35 -6.84 1.72 30.34
C ARG A 35 -7.32 1.33 28.94
N PRO A 36 -7.83 2.29 28.14
CA PRO A 36 -8.17 2.02 26.73
C PRO A 36 -6.98 1.43 26.00
N LYS A 37 -7.20 0.29 25.33
CA LYS A 37 -6.16 -0.37 24.55
C LYS A 37 -5.84 0.44 23.30
N TYR A 38 -4.58 0.38 22.85
CA TYR A 38 -4.19 0.85 21.53
C TYR A 38 -3.07 -0.02 20.98
N TYR A 39 -3.34 -0.74 19.91
CA TYR A 39 -2.36 -1.59 19.24
C TYR A 39 -1.79 -0.84 18.03
N CYS A 40 -0.58 -0.32 18.17
CA CYS A 40 0.19 0.30 17.10
C CYS A 40 1.22 -0.68 16.56
N LEU A 41 1.09 -1.08 15.32
CA LEU A 41 1.98 -2.04 14.70
C LEU A 41 2.67 -1.45 13.48
N VAL A 42 3.99 -1.51 13.48
CA VAL A 42 4.82 -1.20 12.32
C VAL A 42 5.22 -2.50 11.64
N MET A 43 5.21 -2.53 10.31
CA MET A 43 5.66 -3.71 9.57
C MET A 43 7.07 -4.11 10.00
N PHE A 44 7.24 -5.38 10.36
CA PHE A 44 8.53 -5.88 10.82
C PHE A 44 9.53 -6.03 9.67
N PRO A 45 10.84 -5.80 9.92
CA PRO A 45 11.85 -5.76 8.86
C PRO A 45 12.31 -7.14 8.42
N TYR A 46 12.81 -7.21 7.17
CA TYR A 46 13.62 -8.32 6.67
C TYR A 46 15.08 -8.15 7.12
N PRO A 47 15.66 -9.06 7.92
CA PRO A 47 17.04 -8.92 8.44
C PRO A 47 18.09 -9.35 7.40
N SER A 48 18.08 -8.72 6.23
CA SER A 48 19.04 -8.97 5.15
C SER A 48 20.29 -8.08 5.25
N ALA A 49 20.21 -6.98 6.01
CA ALA A 49 21.32 -6.03 6.23
C ALA A 49 20.98 -5.08 7.38
N SER A 50 21.95 -4.19 7.77
CA SER A 50 21.69 -3.06 8.68
C SER A 50 20.61 -2.12 8.12
N LEU A 51 19.89 -1.44 9.02
CA LEU A 51 18.92 -0.40 8.68
C LEU A 51 19.63 0.84 8.11
N HIS A 52 18.93 1.59 7.27
CA HIS A 52 19.33 2.92 6.79
C HIS A 52 18.22 3.94 7.11
N VAL A 53 18.47 5.23 6.93
CA VAL A 53 17.52 6.30 7.31
C VAL A 53 16.15 6.15 6.63
N GLY A 54 16.09 5.57 5.43
CA GLY A 54 14.82 5.28 4.76
C GLY A 54 13.95 4.29 5.52
N HIS A 55 14.54 3.28 6.19
CA HIS A 55 13.81 2.41 7.11
C HIS A 55 13.42 3.17 8.40
N GLY A 56 14.29 4.07 8.86
CA GLY A 56 14.06 4.88 10.07
C GLY A 56 12.72 5.62 10.01
N ARG A 57 12.35 6.14 8.83
CA ARG A 57 11.07 6.85 8.68
C ARG A 57 9.88 6.03 9.16
N ASN A 58 9.83 4.76 8.77
CA ASN A 58 8.74 3.86 9.16
C ASN A 58 8.67 3.66 10.69
N TYR A 59 9.81 3.38 11.31
CA TYR A 59 9.88 3.06 12.73
C TYR A 59 9.74 4.30 13.63
N ILE A 60 10.31 5.43 13.21
CA ILE A 60 10.23 6.70 13.96
C ILE A 60 8.79 7.25 13.93
N ILE A 61 8.08 7.17 12.79
CA ILE A 61 6.66 7.53 12.71
C ILE A 61 5.84 6.68 13.70
N GLY A 62 6.04 5.36 13.69
CA GLY A 62 5.34 4.48 14.61
C GLY A 62 5.60 4.80 16.07
N ASP A 63 6.85 5.03 16.43
CA ASP A 63 7.24 5.38 17.79
C ASP A 63 6.65 6.74 18.25
N ALA A 64 6.61 7.74 17.37
CA ALA A 64 5.97 9.02 17.67
C ALA A 64 4.47 8.85 17.99
N VAL A 65 3.76 8.01 17.22
CA VAL A 65 2.36 7.67 17.50
C VAL A 65 2.22 6.93 18.83
N VAL A 66 3.07 5.97 19.12
CA VAL A 66 3.08 5.19 20.38
C VAL A 66 3.19 6.14 21.58
N ARG A 67 4.21 7.00 21.60
CA ARG A 67 4.45 7.94 22.70
C ARG A 67 3.31 8.93 22.86
N TYR A 68 2.79 9.47 21.76
CA TYR A 68 1.61 10.33 21.79
C TYR A 68 0.41 9.61 22.41
N LYS A 69 0.12 8.37 22.02
CA LYS A 69 -1.02 7.60 22.57
C LYS A 69 -0.81 7.23 24.05
N MET A 70 0.42 6.99 24.50
CA MET A 70 0.73 6.82 25.93
C MET A 70 0.37 8.09 26.70
N MET A 71 0.78 9.28 26.24
CA MET A 71 0.44 10.57 26.86
C MET A 71 -1.08 10.89 26.77
N ARG A 72 -1.81 10.24 25.83
CA ARG A 72 -3.29 10.31 25.79
C ARG A 72 -3.96 9.30 26.73
N GLY A 73 -3.19 8.59 27.56
CA GLY A 73 -3.68 7.68 28.58
C GLY A 73 -4.07 6.29 28.11
N HIS A 74 -3.62 5.88 26.91
CA HIS A 74 -3.85 4.53 26.42
C HIS A 74 -2.83 3.54 27.00
N ASN A 75 -3.25 2.27 27.11
CA ASN A 75 -2.37 1.13 27.23
C ASN A 75 -1.93 0.72 25.82
N VAL A 76 -0.69 1.04 25.44
CA VAL A 76 -0.23 0.97 24.05
C VAL A 76 0.62 -0.27 23.83
N LEU A 77 0.13 -1.20 23.00
CA LEU A 77 0.91 -2.35 22.54
C LEU A 77 1.67 -1.97 21.26
N SER A 78 2.98 -1.98 21.32
CA SER A 78 3.89 -1.77 20.19
C SER A 78 4.98 -2.84 20.18
N PRO A 79 4.71 -4.03 19.63
CA PRO A 79 5.71 -5.10 19.58
C PRO A 79 6.62 -4.95 18.37
N MET A 80 7.76 -5.64 18.40
CA MET A 80 8.68 -5.74 17.28
C MET A 80 9.16 -7.18 17.10
N GLY A 81 9.46 -7.54 15.86
CA GLY A 81 10.01 -8.82 15.46
C GLY A 81 10.73 -8.72 14.13
N PHE A 82 11.00 -9.87 13.50
CA PHE A 82 11.76 -9.92 12.26
C PHE A 82 11.18 -10.97 11.31
N ASP A 83 10.90 -10.54 10.07
CA ASP A 83 10.57 -11.48 8.99
C ASP A 83 11.86 -12.07 8.45
N ALA A 84 12.28 -13.16 9.07
CA ALA A 84 13.65 -13.65 9.04
C ALA A 84 13.88 -14.77 8.01
N PHE A 85 12.81 -15.26 7.35
CA PHE A 85 12.88 -16.22 6.27
C PHE A 85 12.91 -15.56 4.88
N GLY A 86 13.01 -16.35 3.83
CA GLY A 86 12.82 -15.98 2.45
C GLY A 86 14.06 -15.51 1.72
N LEU A 87 13.85 -15.17 0.45
CA LEU A 87 14.88 -14.80 -0.51
C LEU A 87 15.80 -13.66 -0.09
N PRO A 88 15.33 -12.57 0.57
CA PRO A 88 16.23 -11.48 0.95
C PRO A 88 17.35 -11.92 1.88
N ALA A 89 17.01 -12.70 2.91
CA ALA A 89 17.98 -13.19 3.89
C ALA A 89 18.91 -14.24 3.29
N GLU A 90 18.37 -15.18 2.51
CA GLU A 90 19.14 -16.24 1.86
C GLU A 90 20.10 -15.69 0.80
N ASN A 91 19.66 -14.76 -0.04
CA ASN A 91 20.52 -14.14 -1.05
C ASN A 91 21.65 -13.32 -0.41
N ALA A 92 21.38 -12.63 0.70
CA ALA A 92 22.41 -11.93 1.48
C ALA A 92 23.43 -12.91 2.06
N ALA A 93 22.97 -14.04 2.58
CA ALA A 93 23.82 -15.10 3.11
C ALA A 93 24.71 -15.74 2.03
N ILE A 94 24.15 -16.04 0.86
CA ILE A 94 24.88 -16.56 -0.30
C ILE A 94 25.98 -15.58 -0.73
N LYS A 95 25.63 -14.29 -0.89
CA LYS A 95 26.57 -13.24 -1.29
C LYS A 95 27.75 -13.14 -0.33
N ASN A 96 27.50 -13.32 0.96
CA ASN A 96 28.52 -13.21 2.01
C ASN A 96 29.19 -14.55 2.34
N SER A 97 28.78 -15.66 1.72
CA SER A 97 29.25 -17.03 2.01
C SER A 97 29.10 -17.42 3.49
N ILE A 98 28.03 -16.99 4.14
CA ILE A 98 27.70 -17.26 5.54
C ILE A 98 26.38 -18.05 5.58
N PRO A 99 26.24 -19.08 6.45
CA PRO A 99 24.97 -19.78 6.58
C PRO A 99 23.79 -18.83 6.87
N PRO A 100 22.61 -18.99 6.21
CA PRO A 100 21.49 -18.07 6.36
C PRO A 100 21.06 -17.82 7.81
N LYS A 101 21.00 -18.85 8.64
CA LYS A 101 20.69 -18.75 10.08
C LYS A 101 21.64 -17.80 10.81
N VAL A 102 22.95 -17.97 10.58
CA VAL A 102 24.00 -17.15 11.25
C VAL A 102 23.92 -15.70 10.78
N SER A 103 23.91 -15.49 9.47
CA SER A 103 23.83 -14.14 8.87
C SER A 103 22.56 -13.40 9.33
N THR A 104 21.41 -14.07 9.31
CA THR A 104 20.13 -13.51 9.71
C THR A 104 20.11 -13.10 11.19
N LEU A 105 20.58 -13.97 12.10
CA LEU A 105 20.61 -13.66 13.53
C LEU A 105 21.59 -12.53 13.85
N GLN A 106 22.72 -12.44 13.17
CA GLN A 106 23.66 -11.30 13.30
C GLN A 106 23.01 -9.98 12.85
N ASN A 107 22.31 -9.98 11.70
CA ASN A 107 21.59 -8.80 11.23
C ASN A 107 20.49 -8.37 12.19
N ILE A 108 19.75 -9.32 12.77
CA ILE A 108 18.74 -9.05 13.81
C ILE A 108 19.36 -8.30 14.99
N GLN A 109 20.50 -8.76 15.51
CA GLN A 109 21.15 -8.07 16.62
C GLN A 109 21.57 -6.63 16.24
N THR A 110 22.07 -6.45 15.03
CA THR A 110 22.42 -5.11 14.52
C THR A 110 21.19 -4.21 14.43
N MET A 111 20.10 -4.71 13.85
CA MET A 111 18.85 -3.95 13.74
C MET A 111 18.25 -3.61 15.11
N LYS A 112 18.27 -4.55 16.06
CA LYS A 112 17.80 -4.31 17.44
C LYS A 112 18.58 -3.17 18.10
N ARG A 113 19.91 -3.16 17.96
CA ARG A 113 20.75 -2.05 18.44
C ARG A 113 20.32 -0.74 17.79
N GLN A 114 20.22 -0.70 16.46
CA GLN A 114 19.84 0.52 15.73
C GLN A 114 18.45 1.04 16.12
N LEU A 115 17.45 0.16 16.28
CA LEU A 115 16.10 0.54 16.71
C LEU A 115 16.09 1.14 18.14
N ARG A 116 16.92 0.58 19.05
CA ARG A 116 17.08 1.12 20.39
C ARG A 116 17.78 2.49 20.37
N GLU A 117 18.84 2.63 19.59
CA GLU A 117 19.55 3.90 19.41
C GLU A 117 18.66 4.98 18.81
N TRP A 118 17.69 4.62 17.95
CA TRP A 118 16.64 5.53 17.46
C TRP A 118 15.55 5.82 18.51
N ALA A 119 15.67 5.32 19.73
CA ALA A 119 14.67 5.43 20.79
C ALA A 119 13.29 4.83 20.42
N CYS A 120 13.24 3.88 19.51
CA CYS A 120 11.98 3.20 19.20
C CYS A 120 11.53 2.36 20.40
N GLY A 121 10.40 2.75 21.01
CA GLY A 121 9.83 2.12 22.19
C GLY A 121 8.99 0.91 21.84
N TYR A 122 9.64 -0.27 21.79
CA TYR A 122 9.00 -1.53 21.51
C TYR A 122 8.92 -2.43 22.74
N ASP A 123 7.82 -3.18 22.83
CA ASP A 123 7.69 -4.29 23.78
C ASP A 123 8.52 -5.49 23.30
N TRP A 124 9.80 -5.49 23.60
CA TRP A 124 10.73 -6.59 23.27
C TRP A 124 10.41 -7.90 23.99
N SER A 125 9.58 -7.88 25.02
CA SER A 125 9.16 -9.09 25.71
C SER A 125 8.28 -9.98 24.79
N ARG A 126 7.70 -9.40 23.74
CA ARG A 126 6.85 -10.03 22.74
C ARG A 126 7.52 -10.22 21.39
N GLU A 127 8.85 -10.15 21.34
CA GLU A 127 9.61 -10.35 20.10
C GLU A 127 9.24 -11.68 19.43
N VAL A 128 9.07 -11.65 18.11
CA VAL A 128 8.92 -12.82 17.24
C VAL A 128 9.97 -12.80 16.14
N ILE A 129 10.52 -13.98 15.80
CA ILE A 129 11.50 -14.14 14.73
C ILE A 129 11.03 -15.30 13.86
N SER A 130 10.61 -15.02 12.62
CA SER A 130 9.90 -15.98 11.78
C SER A 130 10.71 -17.26 11.48
N CYS A 131 12.05 -17.19 11.46
CA CYS A 131 12.91 -18.34 11.17
C CYS A 131 13.19 -19.25 12.38
N LEU A 132 12.67 -18.93 13.56
CA LEU A 132 12.85 -19.79 14.72
C LEU A 132 11.75 -20.83 14.85
N PRO A 133 12.06 -22.07 15.29
CA PRO A 133 11.09 -23.17 15.37
C PRO A 133 9.83 -22.85 16.19
N GLU A 134 9.95 -22.06 17.25
CA GLU A 134 8.84 -21.60 18.10
C GLU A 134 7.88 -20.65 17.39
N TYR A 135 8.29 -20.06 16.26
CA TYR A 135 7.42 -19.27 15.40
C TYR A 135 6.90 -20.09 14.21
N TYR A 136 7.80 -20.63 13.34
CA TYR A 136 7.35 -21.25 12.10
C TYR A 136 6.59 -22.58 12.31
N ARG A 137 6.66 -23.20 13.49
CA ARG A 137 5.73 -24.26 13.91
C ARG A 137 4.29 -23.84 13.67
N TRP A 138 3.96 -22.60 13.97
CA TRP A 138 2.60 -22.08 13.85
C TRP A 138 2.26 -21.64 12.42
N THR A 139 3.23 -21.20 11.64
CA THR A 139 3.06 -21.07 10.20
C THR A 139 2.72 -22.40 9.54
N GLN A 140 3.41 -23.47 9.94
CA GLN A 140 3.11 -24.84 9.49
C GLN A 140 1.72 -25.29 9.95
N TRP A 141 1.32 -24.95 11.15
CA TRP A 141 -0.02 -25.22 11.66
C TRP A 141 -1.10 -24.49 10.86
N ILE A 142 -0.91 -23.23 10.50
CA ILE A 142 -1.82 -22.49 9.63
C ILE A 142 -1.93 -23.18 8.26
N PHE A 143 -0.81 -23.60 7.67
CA PHE A 143 -0.85 -24.40 6.44
C PHE A 143 -1.74 -25.64 6.60
N LEU A 144 -1.59 -26.40 7.70
CA LEU A 144 -2.41 -27.59 7.96
C LEU A 144 -3.90 -27.24 8.08
N LYS A 145 -4.25 -26.11 8.71
CA LYS A 145 -5.64 -25.63 8.79
C LYS A 145 -6.24 -25.28 7.44
N LEU A 146 -5.43 -24.67 6.55
CA LEU A 146 -5.86 -24.43 5.16
C LEU A 146 -5.99 -25.77 4.40
N TYR A 147 -5.07 -26.70 4.59
CA TYR A 147 -5.12 -28.01 3.96
C TYR A 147 -6.36 -28.81 4.36
N GLU A 148 -6.71 -28.84 5.66
CA GLU A 148 -7.93 -29.46 6.19
C GLU A 148 -9.23 -28.89 5.61
N LYS A 149 -9.20 -27.65 5.09
CA LYS A 149 -10.33 -26.96 4.47
C LYS A 149 -10.29 -26.96 2.93
N ASP A 150 -9.44 -27.79 2.32
CA ASP A 150 -9.22 -27.82 0.88
C ASP A 150 -8.82 -26.47 0.28
N LEU A 151 -8.22 -25.58 1.11
CA LEU A 151 -7.70 -24.28 0.72
C LEU A 151 -6.21 -24.32 0.39
N ALA A 152 -5.49 -25.38 0.73
CA ALA A 152 -4.12 -25.66 0.30
C ALA A 152 -4.10 -26.90 -0.59
N TYR A 153 -3.55 -26.78 -1.79
CA TYR A 153 -3.53 -27.88 -2.76
C TYR A 153 -2.30 -27.81 -3.66
N LYS A 154 -1.94 -28.95 -4.28
CA LYS A 154 -0.82 -29.08 -5.20
C LYS A 154 -1.31 -29.34 -6.61
N LYS A 155 -0.74 -28.64 -7.60
CA LYS A 155 -1.01 -28.87 -9.03
C LYS A 155 0.19 -28.57 -9.89
N LEU A 156 0.24 -29.19 -11.08
CA LEU A 156 1.12 -28.79 -12.17
C LEU A 156 0.59 -27.48 -12.79
N ALA A 157 1.40 -26.44 -12.80
CA ALA A 157 1.03 -25.14 -13.34
C ALA A 157 2.21 -24.46 -14.04
N ALA A 158 1.90 -23.63 -15.03
CA ALA A 158 2.85 -22.69 -15.59
C ALA A 158 3.03 -21.53 -14.61
N VAL A 159 4.16 -21.50 -13.90
CA VAL A 159 4.48 -20.51 -12.87
C VAL A 159 5.53 -19.52 -13.37
N ASN A 160 5.56 -18.34 -12.77
CA ASN A 160 6.64 -17.38 -12.97
C ASN A 160 7.91 -17.94 -12.33
N TRP A 161 8.97 -18.01 -13.11
CA TRP A 161 10.27 -18.49 -12.68
C TRP A 161 11.31 -17.39 -12.82
N CYS A 162 12.03 -17.09 -11.75
CA CYS A 162 13.18 -16.18 -11.81
C CYS A 162 14.46 -16.97 -12.12
N PRO A 163 15.11 -16.76 -13.29
CA PRO A 163 16.33 -17.48 -13.62
C PRO A 163 17.53 -17.13 -12.74
N SER A 164 17.58 -15.93 -12.19
CA SER A 164 18.64 -15.47 -11.28
C SER A 164 18.44 -16.04 -9.87
N CYS A 165 17.22 -15.89 -9.32
CA CYS A 165 16.91 -16.43 -8.00
C CYS A 165 16.70 -17.95 -8.00
N GLN A 166 16.55 -18.58 -9.14
CA GLN A 166 16.34 -20.04 -9.33
C GLN A 166 15.16 -20.55 -8.49
N THR A 167 14.02 -19.84 -8.55
CA THR A 167 12.81 -20.21 -7.80
C THR A 167 11.55 -19.68 -8.48
N SER A 168 10.42 -20.30 -8.16
CA SER A 168 9.09 -19.81 -8.55
C SER A 168 8.67 -18.56 -7.76
N LEU A 169 7.88 -17.71 -8.39
CA LEU A 169 7.36 -16.47 -7.83
C LEU A 169 5.83 -16.45 -7.93
N ALA A 170 5.17 -15.94 -6.90
CA ALA A 170 3.76 -15.59 -7.00
C ALA A 170 3.56 -14.46 -8.03
N ASN A 171 2.34 -14.30 -8.56
CA ASN A 171 2.08 -13.27 -9.58
C ASN A 171 2.33 -11.86 -9.03
N GLU A 172 2.02 -11.66 -7.77
CA GLU A 172 2.20 -10.42 -7.03
C GLU A 172 3.68 -10.02 -6.88
N GLN A 173 4.59 -10.96 -7.02
CA GLN A 173 6.05 -10.76 -6.92
C GLN A 173 6.71 -10.48 -8.29
N VAL A 174 5.90 -10.29 -9.32
CA VAL A 174 6.36 -9.95 -10.67
C VAL A 174 5.92 -8.52 -11.00
N VAL A 175 6.88 -7.62 -11.12
CA VAL A 175 6.66 -6.21 -11.45
C VAL A 175 7.19 -5.96 -12.85
N GLU A 176 6.34 -5.49 -13.76
CA GLU A 176 6.70 -5.20 -15.17
C GLU A 176 7.42 -6.36 -15.89
N GLY A 177 7.01 -7.59 -15.57
CA GLY A 177 7.63 -8.80 -16.15
C GLY A 177 8.96 -9.21 -15.55
N ALA A 178 9.42 -8.56 -14.50
CA ALA A 178 10.67 -8.83 -13.79
C ALA A 178 10.42 -9.26 -12.33
N CYS A 179 11.39 -9.94 -11.75
CA CYS A 179 11.39 -10.33 -10.34
C CYS A 179 11.48 -9.09 -9.43
N GLU A 180 10.57 -8.91 -8.49
CA GLU A 180 10.57 -7.79 -7.53
C GLU A 180 11.86 -7.65 -6.71
N ARG A 181 12.64 -8.73 -6.60
CA ARG A 181 13.85 -8.81 -5.75
C ARG A 181 15.16 -8.53 -6.48
N CYS A 182 15.31 -9.04 -7.70
CA CYS A 182 16.59 -8.97 -8.45
C CYS A 182 16.43 -8.33 -9.82
N GLU A 183 15.25 -7.86 -10.16
CA GLU A 183 14.91 -7.17 -11.42
C GLU A 183 15.19 -8.00 -12.69
N THR A 184 15.50 -9.31 -12.52
CA THR A 184 15.73 -10.22 -13.64
C THR A 184 14.39 -10.56 -14.30
N LYS A 185 14.34 -10.52 -15.62
CA LYS A 185 13.16 -10.92 -16.40
C LYS A 185 12.73 -12.33 -16.07
N VAL A 186 11.46 -12.52 -15.72
CA VAL A 186 10.91 -13.84 -15.39
C VAL A 186 10.56 -14.63 -16.66
N ILE A 187 10.59 -15.95 -16.54
CA ILE A 187 10.16 -16.88 -17.60
C ILE A 187 9.03 -17.77 -17.08
N ARG A 188 8.28 -18.40 -17.97
CA ARG A 188 7.29 -19.41 -17.61
C ARG A 188 7.92 -20.79 -17.54
N LYS A 189 7.63 -21.52 -16.45
CA LYS A 189 8.10 -22.89 -16.24
C LYS A 189 6.95 -23.75 -15.69
N ASN A 190 6.73 -24.92 -16.26
CA ASN A 190 5.73 -25.87 -15.75
C ASN A 190 6.35 -26.62 -14.56
N LEU A 191 5.78 -26.39 -13.38
CA LEU A 191 6.20 -27.03 -12.12
C LEU A 191 5.00 -27.48 -11.33
N GLU A 192 5.16 -28.58 -10.60
CA GLU A 192 4.19 -29.05 -9.63
C GLU A 192 4.39 -28.29 -8.32
N GLN A 193 3.41 -27.45 -7.91
CA GLN A 193 3.57 -26.46 -6.86
C GLN A 193 2.36 -26.44 -5.91
N TRP A 194 2.59 -26.00 -4.68
CA TRP A 194 1.55 -25.75 -3.69
C TRP A 194 0.98 -24.34 -3.84
N PHE A 195 -0.35 -24.26 -3.68
CA PHE A 195 -1.12 -23.03 -3.76
C PHE A 195 -2.06 -22.91 -2.57
N PHE A 196 -2.31 -21.67 -2.11
CA PHE A 196 -3.47 -21.35 -1.31
C PHE A 196 -4.59 -20.80 -2.21
N LYS A 197 -5.81 -21.33 -2.01
CA LYS A 197 -6.99 -20.98 -2.80
C LYS A 197 -7.58 -19.63 -2.36
N ILE A 198 -6.81 -18.56 -2.51
CA ILE A 198 -7.24 -17.19 -2.17
C ILE A 198 -8.43 -16.76 -3.04
N THR A 199 -8.56 -17.29 -4.25
CA THR A 199 -9.69 -17.02 -5.15
C THR A 199 -11.03 -17.43 -4.56
N ALA A 200 -11.07 -18.42 -3.67
CA ALA A 200 -12.29 -18.81 -2.94
C ALA A 200 -12.83 -17.70 -2.01
N TYR A 201 -11.98 -16.72 -1.70
CA TYR A 201 -12.32 -15.57 -0.87
C TYR A 201 -12.42 -14.26 -1.67
N ALA A 202 -12.32 -14.30 -3.00
CA ALA A 202 -12.24 -13.10 -3.85
C ALA A 202 -13.44 -12.16 -3.64
N ASP A 203 -14.66 -12.67 -3.59
CA ASP A 203 -15.85 -11.86 -3.33
C ASP A 203 -15.80 -11.20 -1.94
N ARG A 204 -15.48 -11.97 -0.91
CA ARG A 204 -15.41 -11.45 0.46
C ARG A 204 -14.28 -10.44 0.63
N LEU A 205 -13.13 -10.66 0.00
CA LEU A 205 -12.01 -9.71 -0.03
C LEU A 205 -12.42 -8.40 -0.70
N LEU A 206 -13.26 -8.47 -1.75
CA LEU A 206 -13.76 -7.30 -2.46
C LEU A 206 -14.87 -6.59 -1.67
N GLU A 207 -15.88 -7.33 -1.20
CA GLU A 207 -17.03 -6.79 -0.47
C GLU A 207 -16.61 -6.12 0.84
N ASP A 208 -15.66 -6.73 1.57
CA ASP A 208 -15.19 -6.22 2.85
C ASP A 208 -14.18 -5.05 2.72
N LEU A 209 -13.82 -4.60 1.50
CA LEU A 209 -13.11 -3.32 1.31
C LEU A 209 -13.90 -2.14 1.89
N LYS A 210 -15.21 -2.22 1.95
CA LYS A 210 -16.06 -1.21 2.59
C LYS A 210 -15.88 -1.10 4.11
N LEU A 211 -15.36 -2.15 4.76
CA LEU A 211 -15.04 -2.16 6.19
C LEU A 211 -13.69 -1.45 6.49
N LEU A 212 -12.91 -1.15 5.46
CA LEU A 212 -11.57 -0.58 5.54
C LEU A 212 -11.59 0.96 5.35
N GLU A 213 -12.52 1.64 6.00
CA GLU A 213 -12.64 3.11 5.92
C GLU A 213 -11.37 3.85 6.39
N GLY A 214 -10.66 3.28 7.38
CA GLY A 214 -9.39 3.79 7.89
C GLY A 214 -8.17 3.48 7.01
N TRP A 215 -8.36 2.95 5.79
CA TRP A 215 -7.28 2.67 4.85
C TRP A 215 -7.21 3.73 3.76
N PRO A 216 -6.01 4.09 3.26
CA PRO A 216 -5.86 4.98 2.13
C PRO A 216 -6.66 4.48 0.91
N GLU A 217 -7.39 5.37 0.27
CA GLU A 217 -8.23 5.05 -0.89
C GLU A 217 -7.42 4.35 -2.00
N ARG A 218 -6.21 4.84 -2.27
CA ARG A 218 -5.32 4.23 -3.27
C ARG A 218 -5.03 2.75 -3.01
N VAL A 219 -4.90 2.33 -1.73
CA VAL A 219 -4.63 0.92 -1.38
C VAL A 219 -5.87 0.07 -1.65
N ARG A 220 -7.06 0.58 -1.31
CA ARG A 220 -8.33 -0.10 -1.60
C ARG A 220 -8.54 -0.27 -3.10
N ILE A 221 -8.30 0.77 -3.89
CA ILE A 221 -8.36 0.73 -5.37
C ILE A 221 -7.34 -0.26 -5.93
N MET A 222 -6.11 -0.29 -5.41
CA MET A 222 -5.11 -1.27 -5.84
C MET A 222 -5.57 -2.70 -5.61
N GLN A 223 -6.16 -3.00 -4.45
CA GLN A 223 -6.69 -4.34 -4.16
C GLN A 223 -7.92 -4.67 -5.01
N GLU A 224 -8.84 -3.74 -5.19
CA GLU A 224 -10.01 -3.89 -6.06
C GLU A 224 -9.58 -4.24 -7.49
N ASN A 225 -8.67 -3.47 -8.04
CA ASN A 225 -8.14 -3.69 -9.39
C ASN A 225 -7.36 -5.00 -9.50
N TRP A 226 -6.64 -5.41 -8.44
CA TRP A 226 -5.90 -6.66 -8.43
C TRP A 226 -6.83 -7.87 -8.37
N ILE A 227 -7.86 -7.83 -7.54
CA ILE A 227 -8.91 -8.85 -7.49
C ILE A 227 -9.64 -8.90 -8.82
N GLY A 228 -9.99 -7.74 -9.39
CA GLY A 228 -10.43 -7.58 -10.78
C GLY A 228 -11.64 -8.45 -11.12
N LYS A 229 -12.75 -8.27 -10.36
CA LYS A 229 -14.00 -8.96 -10.59
C LYS A 229 -14.60 -8.52 -11.92
N SER A 230 -14.90 -9.47 -12.79
CA SER A 230 -15.56 -9.27 -14.08
C SER A 230 -16.79 -10.16 -14.18
N THR A 231 -17.96 -9.54 -14.33
CA THR A 231 -19.20 -10.25 -14.59
C THR A 231 -19.45 -10.27 -16.10
N GLY A 232 -19.67 -11.44 -16.64
CA GLY A 232 -19.85 -11.63 -18.07
C GLY A 232 -20.60 -12.92 -18.41
N VAL A 233 -20.41 -13.37 -19.64
CA VAL A 233 -21.02 -14.59 -20.14
C VAL A 233 -19.94 -15.48 -20.77
N GLU A 234 -19.89 -16.74 -20.37
CA GLU A 234 -19.21 -17.77 -21.13
C GLU A 234 -20.13 -18.27 -22.23
N ILE A 235 -19.63 -18.26 -23.46
CA ILE A 235 -20.41 -18.55 -24.67
C ILE A 235 -19.72 -19.66 -25.43
N ASP A 236 -20.45 -20.67 -25.79
CA ASP A 236 -19.97 -21.79 -26.58
C ASP A 236 -20.16 -21.54 -28.08
N PHE A 237 -19.04 -21.51 -28.80
CA PHE A 237 -18.98 -21.38 -30.23
C PHE A 237 -18.74 -22.76 -30.87
N PRO A 238 -19.77 -23.39 -31.49
CA PRO A 238 -19.61 -24.70 -32.14
C PRO A 238 -18.56 -24.67 -33.23
N MET A 239 -17.70 -25.70 -33.27
CA MET A 239 -16.69 -25.87 -34.33
C MET A 239 -17.34 -26.32 -35.62
N VAL A 240 -16.89 -25.77 -36.74
CA VAL A 240 -17.27 -26.27 -38.07
C VAL A 240 -16.40 -27.49 -38.41
N PRO A 241 -16.99 -28.66 -38.69
CA PRO A 241 -16.20 -29.84 -39.09
C PRO A 241 -15.36 -29.58 -40.34
N LEU A 242 -14.15 -30.18 -40.42
CA LEU A 242 -13.26 -30.06 -41.60
C LEU A 242 -13.78 -30.84 -42.82
N LYS A 243 -14.53 -31.91 -42.59
CA LYS A 243 -15.14 -32.74 -43.63
C LYS A 243 -16.59 -33.01 -43.29
N GLU A 244 -17.44 -33.05 -44.32
CA GLU A 244 -18.84 -33.46 -44.14
C GLU A 244 -18.87 -34.89 -43.56
N GLY A 245 -19.74 -35.13 -42.58
CA GLY A 245 -19.90 -36.44 -41.94
C GLY A 245 -18.96 -36.71 -40.76
N GLN A 246 -18.07 -35.80 -40.39
CA GLN A 246 -17.32 -35.93 -39.15
C GLN A 246 -18.21 -35.66 -37.94
N SER A 247 -17.96 -36.36 -36.83
CA SER A 247 -18.58 -36.07 -35.52
C SER A 247 -18.31 -34.66 -35.09
N ALA A 248 -19.30 -34.03 -34.43
CA ALA A 248 -19.16 -32.68 -33.90
C ALA A 248 -17.98 -32.61 -32.92
N GLU A 249 -17.08 -31.68 -33.16
CA GLU A 249 -15.98 -31.38 -32.23
C GLU A 249 -16.54 -30.54 -31.04
N PRO A 250 -15.92 -30.64 -29.84
CA PRO A 250 -16.33 -29.79 -28.74
C PRO A 250 -16.22 -28.31 -29.11
N ALA A 251 -17.20 -27.52 -28.69
CA ALA A 251 -17.24 -26.08 -28.91
C ALA A 251 -16.00 -25.38 -28.33
N LEU A 252 -15.69 -24.19 -28.83
CA LEU A 252 -14.73 -23.27 -28.19
C LEU A 252 -15.53 -22.31 -27.31
N THR A 253 -15.25 -22.33 -26.03
CA THR A 253 -15.87 -21.41 -25.07
C THR A 253 -15.10 -20.10 -25.02
N CYS A 254 -15.77 -18.96 -25.13
CA CYS A 254 -15.19 -17.66 -24.87
C CYS A 254 -15.91 -16.94 -23.73
N PHE A 255 -15.16 -16.17 -22.93
CA PHE A 255 -15.71 -15.29 -21.91
C PHE A 255 -15.73 -13.85 -22.42
N THR A 256 -16.86 -13.15 -22.25
CA THR A 256 -16.97 -11.74 -22.59
C THR A 256 -17.78 -10.96 -21.56
N THR A 257 -17.34 -9.75 -21.25
CA THR A 257 -18.11 -8.74 -20.49
C THR A 257 -18.98 -7.88 -21.40
N ARG A 258 -18.77 -7.98 -22.72
CA ARG A 258 -19.46 -7.22 -23.77
C ARG A 258 -20.34 -8.13 -24.63
N VAL A 259 -21.21 -8.88 -23.96
CA VAL A 259 -22.16 -9.78 -24.68
C VAL A 259 -23.13 -9.00 -25.58
N ASP A 260 -23.36 -7.71 -25.33
CA ASP A 260 -24.07 -6.75 -26.14
C ASP A 260 -23.52 -6.63 -27.58
N THR A 261 -22.23 -6.94 -27.79
CA THR A 261 -21.56 -6.81 -29.09
C THR A 261 -21.51 -8.11 -29.91
N ILE A 262 -22.08 -9.23 -29.42
CA ILE A 262 -21.94 -10.55 -30.04
C ILE A 262 -22.42 -10.62 -31.49
N PHE A 263 -23.44 -9.84 -31.86
CA PHE A 263 -23.95 -9.75 -33.24
C PHE A 263 -22.94 -9.12 -34.21
N GLY A 264 -21.94 -8.40 -33.66
CA GLY A 264 -20.82 -7.78 -34.37
C GLY A 264 -19.56 -8.66 -34.41
N ALA A 265 -19.59 -9.86 -33.84
CA ALA A 265 -18.46 -10.77 -33.87
C ALA A 265 -18.25 -11.35 -35.28
N THR A 266 -17.17 -10.96 -35.92
CA THR A 266 -16.88 -11.32 -37.32
C THR A 266 -15.73 -12.33 -37.44
N TYR A 267 -14.97 -12.56 -36.38
CA TYR A 267 -13.97 -13.62 -36.27
C TYR A 267 -13.78 -13.98 -34.79
N MET A 268 -13.09 -15.10 -34.54
CA MET A 268 -12.69 -15.53 -33.22
C MET A 268 -11.16 -15.63 -33.17
N VAL A 269 -10.59 -15.29 -32.01
CA VAL A 269 -9.15 -15.38 -31.76
C VAL A 269 -8.88 -16.33 -30.62
N ILE A 270 -7.90 -17.22 -30.83
CA ILE A 270 -7.40 -18.16 -29.82
C ILE A 270 -5.97 -17.79 -29.42
N SER A 271 -5.67 -17.92 -28.13
CA SER A 271 -4.32 -17.71 -27.60
C SER A 271 -3.31 -18.71 -28.17
N PRO A 272 -2.08 -18.29 -28.47
CA PRO A 272 -1.00 -19.21 -28.84
C PRO A 272 -0.76 -20.32 -27.81
N GLU A 273 -1.01 -20.05 -26.53
CA GLU A 273 -0.84 -20.97 -25.40
C GLU A 273 -2.05 -21.89 -25.15
N HIS A 274 -3.12 -21.75 -25.90
CA HIS A 274 -4.35 -22.51 -25.67
C HIS A 274 -4.14 -24.02 -25.80
N PRO A 275 -4.55 -24.85 -24.82
CA PRO A 275 -4.24 -26.27 -24.77
C PRO A 275 -4.79 -27.07 -25.98
N ARG A 276 -5.94 -26.67 -26.52
CA ARG A 276 -6.53 -27.30 -27.67
C ARG A 276 -5.95 -26.88 -29.02
N LEU A 277 -5.06 -25.86 -29.05
CA LEU A 277 -4.58 -25.32 -30.33
C LEU A 277 -3.87 -26.40 -31.19
N SER A 278 -3.03 -27.24 -30.58
CA SER A 278 -2.35 -28.33 -31.28
C SER A 278 -3.32 -29.39 -31.87
N GLU A 279 -4.40 -29.70 -31.16
CA GLU A 279 -5.50 -30.57 -31.62
C GLU A 279 -6.24 -29.94 -32.80
N LEU A 280 -6.61 -28.67 -32.67
CA LEU A 280 -7.34 -27.92 -33.69
C LEU A 280 -6.57 -27.76 -34.99
N LEU A 281 -5.26 -27.78 -34.95
CA LEU A 281 -4.39 -27.72 -36.12
C LEU A 281 -4.12 -29.08 -36.77
N GLN A 282 -4.61 -30.19 -36.20
CA GLN A 282 -4.52 -31.50 -36.87
C GLN A 282 -5.32 -31.47 -38.17
N ASN A 283 -4.70 -32.00 -39.25
CA ASN A 283 -5.27 -32.04 -40.59
C ASN A 283 -5.50 -30.67 -41.28
N VAL A 284 -4.90 -29.60 -40.78
CA VAL A 284 -4.88 -28.29 -41.46
C VAL A 284 -3.69 -28.25 -42.42
N PRO A 285 -3.85 -27.87 -43.69
CA PRO A 285 -2.76 -27.92 -44.70
C PRO A 285 -1.55 -27.05 -44.31
N ASP A 286 -1.78 -25.86 -43.77
CA ASP A 286 -0.72 -24.89 -43.39
C ASP A 286 -0.18 -25.08 -41.96
N ARG A 287 -0.43 -26.21 -41.33
CA ARG A 287 -0.02 -26.51 -39.97
C ARG A 287 1.44 -26.12 -39.64
N PRO A 288 2.47 -26.47 -40.40
CA PRO A 288 3.86 -26.14 -40.08
C PRO A 288 4.10 -24.63 -40.00
N LYS A 289 3.49 -23.86 -40.90
CA LYS A 289 3.56 -22.39 -40.93
C LYS A 289 2.88 -21.77 -39.68
N ILE A 290 1.73 -22.30 -39.30
CA ILE A 290 0.97 -21.83 -38.14
C ILE A 290 1.74 -22.15 -36.85
N GLU A 291 2.27 -23.36 -36.70
CA GLU A 291 3.06 -23.77 -35.55
C GLU A 291 4.35 -22.93 -35.40
N ALA A 292 5.03 -22.59 -36.51
CA ALA A 292 6.17 -21.68 -36.45
C ALA A 292 5.78 -20.28 -35.94
N ALA A 293 4.64 -19.72 -36.39
CA ALA A 293 4.12 -18.46 -35.93
C ALA A 293 3.72 -18.52 -34.46
N VAL A 294 3.03 -19.57 -34.02
CA VAL A 294 2.66 -19.83 -32.62
C VAL A 294 3.89 -19.85 -31.73
N ASN A 295 4.95 -20.55 -32.12
CA ASN A 295 6.19 -20.65 -31.35
C ASN A 295 6.87 -19.26 -31.22
N ARG A 296 6.86 -18.46 -32.28
CA ARG A 296 7.36 -17.08 -32.26
C ARG A 296 6.56 -16.21 -31.32
N MET A 297 5.22 -16.25 -31.37
CA MET A 297 4.33 -15.51 -30.48
C MET A 297 4.51 -15.92 -29.02
N LYS A 298 4.68 -17.22 -28.72
CA LYS A 298 4.97 -17.72 -27.35
C LYS A 298 6.29 -17.20 -26.81
N GLY A 299 7.25 -16.90 -27.68
CA GLY A 299 8.54 -16.30 -27.29
C GLY A 299 8.47 -14.80 -26.96
N GLN A 300 7.36 -14.13 -27.28
CA GLN A 300 7.16 -12.70 -26.96
C GLN A 300 6.73 -12.54 -25.49
N ASP A 301 7.14 -11.41 -24.89
CA ASP A 301 6.75 -11.07 -23.53
C ASP A 301 5.23 -10.88 -23.41
N LEU A 302 4.60 -11.52 -22.44
CA LEU A 302 3.16 -11.44 -22.21
C LEU A 302 2.70 -10.02 -21.84
N THR A 303 3.52 -9.30 -21.10
CA THR A 303 3.21 -7.91 -20.69
C THR A 303 3.22 -6.98 -21.90
N VAL A 304 4.21 -7.16 -22.78
CA VAL A 304 4.31 -6.41 -24.05
C VAL A 304 3.16 -6.79 -24.98
N ARG A 305 2.82 -8.07 -25.10
CA ARG A 305 1.70 -8.54 -25.92
C ARG A 305 0.35 -7.98 -25.48
N ALA A 306 0.17 -7.77 -24.18
CA ALA A 306 -1.07 -7.22 -23.62
C ALA A 306 -1.24 -5.71 -23.80
N GLN A 307 -0.18 -4.96 -24.17
CA GLN A 307 -0.24 -3.51 -24.36
C GLN A 307 -1.00 -3.13 -25.63
N LEU A 308 -1.74 -2.02 -25.57
CA LEU A 308 -2.50 -1.50 -26.72
C LEU A 308 -1.61 -1.09 -27.89
N GLU A 309 -0.43 -0.58 -27.60
CA GLU A 309 0.55 -0.05 -28.57
C GLU A 309 1.33 -1.13 -29.31
N THR A 310 1.28 -2.38 -28.84
CA THR A 310 1.97 -3.49 -29.50
C THR A 310 1.32 -3.86 -30.83
N GLU A 311 2.10 -4.03 -31.86
CA GLU A 311 1.64 -4.47 -33.18
C GLU A 311 0.87 -5.80 -33.07
N LYS A 312 -0.39 -5.82 -33.56
CA LYS A 312 -1.24 -7.02 -33.55
C LYS A 312 -0.82 -7.94 -34.67
N GLU A 313 -0.34 -9.14 -34.28
CA GLU A 313 0.12 -10.17 -35.19
C GLU A 313 -0.73 -11.45 -35.04
N GLY A 314 -1.12 -12.06 -36.14
CA GLY A 314 -1.88 -13.32 -36.13
C GLY A 314 -1.89 -14.04 -37.43
N LEU A 315 -2.40 -15.27 -37.38
CA LEU A 315 -2.52 -16.15 -38.55
C LEU A 315 -3.88 -16.84 -38.53
N PHE A 316 -4.49 -16.98 -39.71
CA PHE A 316 -5.71 -17.78 -39.85
C PHE A 316 -5.36 -19.27 -39.65
N THR A 317 -6.14 -19.95 -38.79
CA THR A 317 -5.89 -21.35 -38.41
C THR A 317 -6.43 -22.37 -39.46
N GLY A 318 -7.10 -21.93 -40.52
CA GLY A 318 -7.82 -22.80 -41.42
C GLY A 318 -9.13 -23.36 -40.87
N ARG A 319 -9.50 -22.98 -39.64
CA ARG A 319 -10.70 -23.43 -38.93
C ARG A 319 -11.73 -22.33 -38.84
N TYR A 320 -12.97 -22.75 -38.59
CA TYR A 320 -14.11 -21.86 -38.40
C TYR A 320 -14.96 -22.30 -37.22
N VAL A 321 -15.68 -21.31 -36.61
CA VAL A 321 -16.70 -21.56 -35.63
C VAL A 321 -18.01 -20.93 -36.05
N ILE A 322 -19.13 -21.36 -35.45
CA ILE A 322 -20.45 -20.77 -35.66
C ILE A 322 -20.72 -19.74 -34.54
N ASN A 323 -21.05 -18.52 -34.90
CA ASN A 323 -21.56 -17.55 -33.92
C ASN A 323 -22.99 -18.00 -33.49
N PRO A 324 -23.21 -18.32 -32.20
CA PRO A 324 -24.48 -18.94 -31.79
C PRO A 324 -25.68 -18.00 -31.90
N MET A 325 -25.46 -16.67 -31.97
CA MET A 325 -26.57 -15.71 -32.09
C MET A 325 -26.92 -15.37 -33.53
N THR A 326 -25.95 -15.33 -34.42
CA THR A 326 -26.21 -14.99 -35.85
C THR A 326 -26.26 -16.23 -36.74
N GLN A 327 -25.83 -17.40 -36.25
CA GLN A 327 -25.67 -18.65 -37.01
C GLN A 327 -24.65 -18.53 -38.17
N GLU A 328 -23.87 -17.47 -38.20
CA GLU A 328 -22.83 -17.24 -39.21
C GLU A 328 -21.55 -18.02 -38.93
N LYS A 329 -20.93 -18.50 -39.98
CA LYS A 329 -19.60 -19.10 -39.92
C LYS A 329 -18.56 -18.01 -39.88
N ILE A 330 -17.76 -17.95 -38.80
CA ILE A 330 -16.69 -16.95 -38.62
C ILE A 330 -15.31 -17.65 -38.51
N PRO A 331 -14.24 -17.06 -39.06
CA PRO A 331 -12.91 -17.65 -39.06
C PRO A 331 -12.27 -17.63 -37.69
N LEU A 332 -11.53 -18.69 -37.34
CA LEU A 332 -10.71 -18.82 -36.16
C LEU A 332 -9.27 -18.40 -36.46
N TRP A 333 -8.76 -17.40 -35.75
CA TRP A 333 -7.39 -16.89 -35.85
C TRP A 333 -6.60 -17.22 -34.59
N VAL A 334 -5.28 -17.44 -34.72
CA VAL A 334 -4.37 -17.37 -33.59
C VAL A 334 -3.67 -16.00 -33.62
N ALA A 335 -3.61 -15.28 -32.49
CA ALA A 335 -2.99 -13.96 -32.46
C ALA A 335 -2.29 -13.68 -31.12
N ASN A 336 -1.28 -12.80 -31.18
CA ASN A 336 -0.40 -12.49 -30.06
C ASN A 336 -1.08 -11.68 -28.95
N TYR A 337 -2.13 -10.92 -29.22
CA TYR A 337 -2.80 -10.06 -28.23
C TYR A 337 -3.82 -10.77 -27.33
N VAL A 338 -4.10 -12.06 -27.57
CA VAL A 338 -4.93 -12.89 -26.70
C VAL A 338 -4.03 -13.74 -25.81
N VAL A 339 -4.25 -13.66 -24.50
CA VAL A 339 -3.48 -14.36 -23.47
C VAL A 339 -4.35 -15.34 -22.69
N MET A 340 -3.74 -16.45 -22.23
CA MET A 340 -4.45 -17.49 -21.46
C MET A 340 -4.82 -17.07 -20.04
N GLU A 341 -4.15 -16.06 -19.50
CA GLU A 341 -4.32 -15.64 -18.11
C GLU A 341 -5.65 -14.96 -17.82
N TYR A 342 -6.37 -14.56 -18.87
CA TYR A 342 -7.69 -13.95 -18.71
C TYR A 342 -8.74 -14.66 -19.56
N GLY A 343 -9.85 -15.05 -18.93
CA GLY A 343 -10.93 -15.75 -19.61
C GLY A 343 -10.59 -17.21 -19.94
N THR A 344 -11.03 -17.65 -21.08
CA THR A 344 -10.90 -19.04 -21.59
C THR A 344 -9.71 -19.21 -22.54
N GLY A 345 -8.95 -18.14 -22.83
CA GLY A 345 -7.94 -18.11 -23.89
C GLY A 345 -8.53 -17.99 -25.30
N CYS A 346 -9.84 -17.80 -25.42
CA CYS A 346 -10.55 -17.50 -26.66
C CYS A 346 -11.30 -16.19 -26.52
N VAL A 347 -11.31 -15.38 -27.56
CA VAL A 347 -12.00 -14.09 -27.61
C VAL A 347 -12.85 -14.01 -28.86
N MET A 348 -14.13 -13.67 -28.71
CA MET A 348 -14.93 -13.23 -29.85
C MET A 348 -14.50 -11.82 -30.24
N ALA A 349 -14.05 -11.63 -31.44
CA ALA A 349 -13.55 -10.37 -31.93
C ALA A 349 -14.67 -9.52 -32.50
N VAL A 350 -14.78 -8.29 -31.99
CA VAL A 350 -15.85 -7.32 -32.30
C VAL A 350 -15.27 -6.00 -32.82
N PRO A 351 -14.72 -5.97 -34.01
CA PRO A 351 -13.85 -4.90 -34.50
C PRO A 351 -14.50 -3.50 -34.53
N ALA A 352 -15.83 -3.42 -34.61
CA ALA A 352 -16.49 -2.12 -34.51
C ALA A 352 -16.55 -1.55 -33.09
N HIS A 353 -16.25 -2.37 -32.03
CA HIS A 353 -16.47 -2.03 -30.62
C HIS A 353 -15.30 -2.40 -29.69
N ASP A 354 -14.19 -2.89 -30.22
CA ASP A 354 -12.91 -3.08 -29.52
C ASP A 354 -11.77 -2.58 -30.41
N GLN A 355 -10.93 -1.68 -29.89
CA GLN A 355 -9.88 -1.03 -30.68
C GLN A 355 -8.80 -2.03 -31.16
N ARG A 356 -8.47 -3.03 -30.34
CA ARG A 356 -7.48 -4.08 -30.70
C ARG A 356 -8.01 -4.94 -31.86
N ASP A 357 -9.27 -5.31 -31.77
CA ASP A 357 -9.94 -6.09 -32.83
C ASP A 357 -10.08 -5.27 -34.12
N PHE A 358 -10.33 -3.96 -33.96
CA PHE A 358 -10.42 -3.03 -35.10
C PHE A 358 -9.10 -2.93 -35.88
N GLU A 359 -7.98 -2.73 -35.17
CA GLU A 359 -6.64 -2.67 -35.75
C GLU A 359 -6.28 -3.98 -36.46
N PHE A 360 -6.58 -5.10 -35.79
CA PHE A 360 -6.36 -6.44 -36.36
C PHE A 360 -7.21 -6.66 -37.61
N ALA A 361 -8.51 -6.34 -37.55
CA ALA A 361 -9.42 -6.48 -38.68
C ALA A 361 -8.98 -5.62 -39.89
N LYS A 362 -8.55 -4.38 -39.66
CA LYS A 362 -8.00 -3.53 -40.74
C LYS A 362 -6.73 -4.14 -41.35
N LYS A 363 -5.79 -4.61 -40.52
CA LYS A 363 -4.55 -5.20 -40.99
C LYS A 363 -4.78 -6.44 -41.87
N TYR A 364 -5.73 -7.31 -41.46
CA TYR A 364 -6.00 -8.57 -42.16
C TYR A 364 -7.22 -8.52 -43.07
N LYS A 365 -7.80 -7.32 -43.27
CA LYS A 365 -8.97 -7.08 -44.15
C LYS A 365 -10.18 -7.95 -43.79
N LEU A 366 -10.43 -8.07 -42.47
CA LEU A 366 -11.60 -8.81 -41.96
C LEU A 366 -12.82 -7.88 -41.87
N PRO A 367 -14.04 -8.45 -41.95
CA PRO A 367 -15.26 -7.64 -41.88
C PRO A 367 -15.39 -6.88 -40.54
N ILE A 368 -15.88 -5.65 -40.60
CA ILE A 368 -16.20 -4.79 -39.47
C ILE A 368 -17.70 -4.52 -39.47
N ARG A 369 -18.42 -4.96 -38.43
CA ARG A 369 -19.87 -4.84 -38.34
C ARG A 369 -20.27 -3.99 -37.12
N VAL A 370 -20.91 -2.86 -37.38
CA VAL A 370 -21.43 -1.97 -36.34
C VAL A 370 -22.74 -2.54 -35.77
N VAL A 371 -22.77 -2.72 -34.44
CA VAL A 371 -23.95 -3.20 -33.70
C VAL A 371 -24.33 -2.31 -32.52
N ILE A 372 -23.53 -1.28 -32.22
CA ILE A 372 -23.86 -0.22 -31.26
C ILE A 372 -23.61 1.13 -31.92
N VAL A 373 -24.57 2.03 -31.77
CA VAL A 373 -24.47 3.44 -32.24
C VAL A 373 -24.72 4.38 -31.06
N PRO A 374 -24.20 5.61 -31.09
CA PRO A 374 -24.48 6.61 -30.06
C PRO A 374 -25.99 6.78 -29.81
N SER A 375 -26.38 6.96 -28.55
CA SER A 375 -27.75 7.31 -28.19
C SER A 375 -28.12 8.68 -28.78
N PRO A 376 -29.33 8.88 -29.34
CA PRO A 376 -29.75 10.20 -29.76
C PRO A 376 -29.77 11.15 -28.57
N PRO A 377 -29.38 12.42 -28.75
CA PRO A 377 -29.46 13.41 -27.69
C PRO A 377 -30.91 13.50 -27.16
N PRO A 378 -31.14 13.72 -25.87
CA PRO A 378 -32.48 13.92 -25.32
C PRO A 378 -33.18 15.04 -26.11
N SER A 379 -34.38 14.77 -26.61
CA SER A 379 -35.17 15.79 -27.32
C SER A 379 -35.32 17.02 -26.42
N PRO A 380 -35.00 18.24 -26.89
CA PRO A 380 -35.26 19.42 -26.10
C PRO A 380 -36.77 19.51 -25.81
N GLN A 381 -37.12 19.59 -24.53
CA GLN A 381 -38.48 20.03 -24.14
C GLN A 381 -38.71 21.38 -24.83
N ARG A 382 -39.81 21.51 -25.55
CA ARG A 382 -40.23 22.71 -26.24
C ARG A 382 -40.17 23.90 -25.31
N GLY A 383 -39.16 24.71 -25.48
CA GLY A 383 -38.99 26.07 -24.96
C GLY A 383 -38.38 26.91 -26.09
N GLU A 384 -39.16 27.88 -26.54
CA GLU A 384 -38.82 28.77 -27.66
C GLU A 384 -37.51 29.51 -27.48
N GLY A 385 -36.72 29.59 -28.52
CA GLY A 385 -35.86 30.75 -28.73
C GLY A 385 -34.36 30.56 -28.94
N LYS A 386 -33.96 30.75 -30.19
CA LYS A 386 -32.68 31.25 -30.73
C LYS A 386 -31.57 30.26 -31.02
N THR A 387 -31.32 30.15 -32.29
CA THR A 387 -30.20 29.69 -33.08
C THR A 387 -28.88 30.25 -32.54
N ASP A 388 -27.87 29.41 -32.34
CA ASP A 388 -26.54 29.74 -32.80
C ASP A 388 -25.75 28.47 -33.22
N SER A 389 -24.98 28.71 -34.28
CA SER A 389 -24.26 27.80 -35.13
C SER A 389 -23.02 27.19 -34.41
N GLY A 390 -22.75 25.90 -34.61
CA GLY A 390 -21.41 25.40 -34.32
C GLY A 390 -21.22 23.91 -34.29
N SER A 391 -20.75 23.35 -35.39
CA SER A 391 -20.11 22.06 -35.64
C SER A 391 -20.99 20.85 -35.93
N PRO A 392 -20.80 20.20 -37.08
CA PRO A 392 -21.60 19.07 -37.49
C PRO A 392 -21.09 17.77 -36.89
N LEU A 393 -21.98 17.08 -36.18
CA LEU A 393 -21.82 15.66 -35.86
C LEU A 393 -21.94 14.84 -37.16
N PRO A 394 -20.98 13.95 -37.49
CA PRO A 394 -21.14 13.08 -38.64
C PRO A 394 -21.96 11.85 -38.22
N LEU A 395 -23.15 11.70 -38.75
CA LEU A 395 -23.88 10.47 -39.00
C LEU A 395 -25.42 10.72 -39.06
N ARG A 396 -25.86 11.47 -40.10
CA ARG A 396 -27.16 11.24 -40.71
C ARG A 396 -26.91 10.49 -42.01
N GLY A 397 -27.12 9.17 -41.99
CA GLY A 397 -27.10 8.32 -43.15
C GLY A 397 -28.37 7.46 -43.14
N ARG A 398 -29.43 7.97 -43.76
CA ARG A 398 -30.43 7.08 -44.38
C ARG A 398 -29.77 6.48 -45.63
N GLY A 399 -29.70 5.12 -45.65
CA GLY A 399 -29.51 4.38 -46.86
C GLY A 399 -28.06 4.31 -47.37
N LYS A 400 -27.56 3.08 -47.48
CA LYS A 400 -26.45 2.63 -48.34
C LYS A 400 -25.35 3.66 -48.58
N GLY A 401 -24.40 3.63 -47.66
CA GLY A 401 -23.13 4.38 -47.77
C GLY A 401 -22.20 3.95 -46.64
N GLU A 402 -21.30 3.05 -46.96
CA GLU A 402 -20.20 2.58 -46.11
C GLU A 402 -19.26 3.76 -45.83
N GLY A 403 -19.52 4.52 -44.79
CA GLY A 403 -18.52 5.39 -44.19
C GLY A 403 -17.55 4.50 -43.43
N GLU A 404 -16.31 4.38 -43.93
CA GLU A 404 -15.25 3.62 -43.28
C GLU A 404 -15.01 4.15 -41.86
N LEU A 405 -15.25 3.31 -40.82
CA LEU A 405 -14.93 3.66 -39.43
C LEU A 405 -13.43 3.97 -39.33
N LYS A 406 -13.08 5.07 -38.72
CA LYS A 406 -11.69 5.46 -38.47
C LYS A 406 -11.10 4.76 -37.25
N GLU A 407 -11.97 4.49 -36.24
CA GLU A 407 -11.64 3.84 -34.96
C GLU A 407 -12.88 3.07 -34.44
N ALA A 408 -12.68 2.19 -33.46
CA ALA A 408 -13.76 1.45 -32.83
C ALA A 408 -14.63 2.38 -31.94
N TYR A 409 -15.94 2.17 -31.97
CA TYR A 409 -16.86 2.82 -31.03
C TYR A 409 -17.02 1.98 -29.77
N VAL A 410 -16.41 2.41 -28.66
CA VAL A 410 -16.31 1.64 -27.40
C VAL A 410 -17.33 2.05 -26.35
N ASP A 411 -17.98 3.23 -26.50
CA ASP A 411 -18.90 3.78 -25.52
C ASP A 411 -20.28 3.07 -25.52
N PRO A 412 -21.06 3.21 -24.44
CA PRO A 412 -22.45 2.78 -24.43
C PRO A 412 -23.29 3.48 -25.51
N GLY A 413 -24.34 2.78 -25.98
CA GLY A 413 -25.21 3.31 -27.02
C GLY A 413 -26.48 2.47 -27.17
N ILE A 414 -27.03 2.46 -28.38
CA ILE A 414 -28.25 1.68 -28.76
C ILE A 414 -27.83 0.59 -29.72
N LEU A 415 -28.36 -0.62 -29.51
CA LEU A 415 -28.11 -1.75 -30.38
C LEU A 415 -28.77 -1.56 -31.73
N VAL A 416 -28.01 -1.84 -32.80
CA VAL A 416 -28.44 -1.95 -34.19
C VAL A 416 -27.99 -3.27 -34.77
N ASN A 417 -28.62 -3.78 -35.81
CA ASN A 417 -28.25 -5.04 -36.46
C ASN A 417 -28.11 -6.24 -35.49
N SER A 418 -28.89 -6.22 -34.39
CA SER A 418 -28.80 -7.18 -33.29
C SER A 418 -30.05 -8.04 -33.11
N GLY A 419 -30.77 -8.35 -34.21
CA GLY A 419 -31.97 -9.17 -34.21
C GLY A 419 -33.04 -8.64 -33.28
N ALA A 420 -33.57 -9.47 -32.38
CA ALA A 420 -34.59 -9.12 -31.41
C ALA A 420 -34.16 -8.06 -30.38
N PHE A 421 -32.86 -7.77 -30.26
CA PHE A 421 -32.31 -6.81 -29.31
C PHE A 421 -32.04 -5.43 -29.93
N THR A 422 -32.32 -5.26 -31.23
CA THR A 422 -32.16 -3.96 -31.91
C THR A 422 -33.06 -2.90 -31.26
N GLY A 423 -32.51 -1.72 -31.01
CA GLY A 423 -33.18 -0.61 -30.35
C GLY A 423 -33.09 -0.57 -28.82
N VAL A 424 -32.51 -1.60 -28.20
CA VAL A 424 -32.29 -1.65 -26.76
C VAL A 424 -30.97 -0.94 -26.42
N ALA A 425 -30.94 -0.24 -25.28
CA ALA A 425 -29.70 0.35 -24.77
C ALA A 425 -28.65 -0.75 -24.49
N SER A 426 -27.36 -0.50 -24.83
CA SER A 426 -26.31 -1.51 -24.75
C SER A 426 -26.12 -2.06 -23.32
N GLU A 427 -26.17 -1.22 -22.30
CA GLU A 427 -26.04 -1.67 -20.91
C GLU A 427 -27.20 -2.57 -20.45
N GLU A 428 -28.45 -2.23 -20.84
CA GLU A 428 -29.64 -3.05 -20.55
C GLU A 428 -29.62 -4.37 -21.33
N SER A 429 -29.12 -4.32 -22.57
CA SER A 429 -29.06 -5.49 -23.46
C SER A 429 -28.14 -6.57 -22.96
N LYS A 430 -27.05 -6.23 -22.19
CA LYS A 430 -26.13 -7.21 -21.63
C LYS A 430 -26.85 -8.26 -20.79
N MET A 431 -27.76 -7.83 -19.91
CA MET A 431 -28.51 -8.75 -19.06
C MET A 431 -29.52 -9.53 -19.87
N LYS A 432 -30.27 -8.86 -20.77
CA LYS A 432 -31.29 -9.52 -21.62
C LYS A 432 -30.67 -10.59 -22.52
N ILE A 433 -29.56 -10.31 -23.15
CA ILE A 433 -28.83 -11.28 -24.00
C ILE A 433 -28.28 -12.42 -23.16
N ALA A 434 -27.68 -12.12 -21.99
CA ALA A 434 -27.18 -13.15 -21.09
C ALA A 434 -28.31 -14.10 -20.61
N ASP A 435 -29.47 -13.56 -20.23
CA ASP A 435 -30.68 -14.35 -19.88
C ASP A 435 -31.17 -15.20 -21.04
N PHE A 436 -31.18 -14.68 -22.26
CA PHE A 436 -31.55 -15.41 -23.47
C PHE A 436 -30.56 -16.57 -23.70
N MET A 437 -29.28 -16.34 -23.62
CA MET A 437 -28.23 -17.37 -23.83
C MET A 437 -28.31 -18.48 -22.79
N GLU A 438 -28.56 -18.16 -21.54
CA GLU A 438 -28.66 -19.15 -20.47
C GLU A 438 -29.89 -20.03 -20.64
N ARG A 439 -31.06 -19.42 -20.95
CA ARG A 439 -32.29 -20.16 -21.25
C ARG A 439 -32.16 -21.09 -22.46
N ASN A 440 -31.44 -20.69 -23.49
CA ASN A 440 -31.22 -21.48 -24.70
C ASN A 440 -29.98 -22.40 -24.61
N LYS A 441 -29.29 -22.46 -23.47
CA LYS A 441 -28.11 -23.30 -23.23
C LYS A 441 -26.97 -23.06 -24.23
N ILE A 442 -26.78 -21.83 -24.69
CA ILE A 442 -25.71 -21.39 -25.59
C ILE A 442 -24.68 -20.53 -24.87
N GLY A 443 -24.89 -20.24 -23.60
CA GLY A 443 -23.97 -19.51 -22.74
C GLY A 443 -24.40 -19.58 -21.28
N LYS A 444 -23.50 -19.18 -20.40
CA LYS A 444 -23.69 -19.18 -18.94
C LYS A 444 -23.18 -17.90 -18.36
N LYS A 445 -23.98 -17.25 -17.50
CA LYS A 445 -23.51 -16.12 -16.71
C LYS A 445 -22.41 -16.58 -15.79
N THR A 446 -21.30 -15.89 -15.80
CA THR A 446 -20.09 -16.29 -15.07
C THR A 446 -19.40 -15.06 -14.50
N VAL A 447 -18.86 -15.22 -13.29
CA VAL A 447 -17.97 -14.24 -12.67
C VAL A 447 -16.56 -14.75 -12.78
N GLN A 448 -15.67 -13.93 -13.30
CA GLN A 448 -14.25 -14.23 -13.36
C GLN A 448 -13.46 -13.19 -12.56
N TYR A 449 -12.31 -13.61 -12.05
CA TYR A 449 -11.40 -12.76 -11.30
C TYR A 449 -10.03 -12.73 -11.98
N ARG A 450 -9.38 -11.56 -11.94
CA ARG A 450 -7.98 -11.43 -12.33
C ARG A 450 -7.08 -12.10 -11.31
N LEU A 451 -7.46 -12.02 -10.01
CA LEU A 451 -6.80 -12.68 -8.90
C LEU A 451 -6.57 -14.17 -9.22
N ARG A 452 -5.38 -14.68 -8.93
CA ARG A 452 -5.03 -16.09 -9.03
C ARG A 452 -4.74 -16.66 -7.64
N ASP A 453 -4.80 -17.99 -7.53
CA ASP A 453 -4.43 -18.65 -6.29
C ASP A 453 -2.98 -18.35 -5.93
N TRP A 454 -2.75 -18.12 -4.65
CA TRP A 454 -1.46 -17.72 -4.12
C TRP A 454 -0.47 -18.88 -4.16
N LEU A 455 0.56 -18.76 -5.00
CA LEU A 455 1.65 -19.72 -5.12
C LEU A 455 2.60 -19.61 -3.92
N ILE A 456 2.65 -20.64 -3.09
CA ILE A 456 3.45 -20.62 -1.86
C ILE A 456 4.75 -21.43 -1.92
N SER A 457 4.91 -22.37 -2.84
CA SER A 457 6.13 -23.19 -2.96
C SER A 457 7.35 -22.36 -3.39
N ARG A 458 8.47 -22.58 -2.73
CA ARG A 458 9.78 -22.03 -3.10
C ARG A 458 10.82 -23.16 -3.13
N GLN A 459 11.60 -23.22 -4.24
CA GLN A 459 12.69 -24.19 -4.42
C GLN A 459 13.96 -23.67 -3.76
N ARG A 460 13.82 -23.27 -2.50
CA ARG A 460 14.87 -22.64 -1.70
C ARG A 460 14.98 -23.32 -0.32
N TYR A 461 16.14 -23.17 0.30
CA TYR A 461 16.39 -23.71 1.63
C TYR A 461 15.76 -22.88 2.74
N TRP A 462 15.94 -21.54 2.68
CA TRP A 462 15.64 -20.66 3.79
C TRP A 462 14.17 -20.21 3.78
N GLY A 463 13.31 -21.04 4.35
CA GLY A 463 11.86 -20.84 4.48
C GLY A 463 11.23 -21.89 5.38
N ALA A 464 10.00 -21.65 5.83
CA ALA A 464 9.28 -22.64 6.62
C ALA A 464 8.96 -23.89 5.78
N PRO A 465 9.39 -25.11 6.19
CA PRO A 465 9.10 -26.32 5.44
C PRO A 465 7.59 -26.57 5.34
N ILE A 466 7.12 -26.99 4.16
CA ILE A 466 5.72 -27.39 3.96
C ILE A 466 5.48 -28.72 4.68
N PRO A 467 4.52 -28.81 5.64
CA PRO A 467 4.37 -29.97 6.52
C PRO A 467 3.57 -31.12 5.87
N ILE A 468 4.09 -31.64 4.74
CA ILE A 468 3.47 -32.72 3.95
C ILE A 468 4.43 -33.90 3.81
N ILE A 469 3.85 -35.10 3.82
CA ILE A 469 4.52 -36.38 3.65
C ILE A 469 3.91 -37.15 2.48
N TYR A 470 4.77 -37.71 1.63
CA TYR A 470 4.38 -38.56 0.51
C TYR A 470 4.69 -40.02 0.80
N CYS A 471 3.66 -40.85 0.81
CA CYS A 471 3.75 -42.29 1.02
C CYS A 471 3.25 -43.04 -0.22
N GLU A 472 4.01 -43.97 -0.74
CA GLU A 472 3.61 -44.77 -1.91
C GLU A 472 2.30 -45.54 -1.71
N LYS A 473 2.01 -45.97 -0.45
CA LYS A 473 0.78 -46.72 -0.12
C LYS A 473 -0.40 -45.81 0.23
N CYS A 474 -0.13 -44.71 0.93
CA CYS A 474 -1.17 -43.88 1.53
C CYS A 474 -1.40 -42.54 0.81
N GLY A 475 -0.59 -42.22 -0.21
CA GLY A 475 -0.67 -40.95 -0.94
C GLY A 475 -0.08 -39.77 -0.16
N THR A 476 -0.61 -38.57 -0.42
CA THR A 476 -0.24 -37.33 0.23
C THR A 476 -0.89 -37.21 1.59
N LEU A 477 -0.12 -36.97 2.64
CA LEU A 477 -0.57 -36.90 4.03
C LEU A 477 0.01 -35.67 4.73
N PRO A 478 -0.77 -34.99 5.57
CA PRO A 478 -0.23 -33.93 6.43
C PRO A 478 0.63 -34.54 7.55
N VAL A 479 1.62 -33.78 8.01
CA VAL A 479 2.34 -34.06 9.24
C VAL A 479 1.36 -33.91 10.42
N PRO A 480 1.26 -34.85 11.36
CA PRO A 480 0.42 -34.67 12.54
C PRO A 480 0.79 -33.42 13.34
N GLU A 481 -0.17 -32.65 13.81
CA GLU A 481 0.09 -31.39 14.54
C GLU A 481 1.04 -31.54 15.73
N LYS A 482 0.95 -32.70 16.46
CA LYS A 482 1.83 -33.00 17.59
C LYS A 482 3.29 -33.17 17.20
N ASP A 483 3.56 -33.43 15.91
CA ASP A 483 4.90 -33.68 15.38
C ASP A 483 5.50 -32.39 14.73
N LEU A 484 4.79 -31.27 14.84
CA LEU A 484 5.31 -29.97 14.48
C LEU A 484 6.26 -29.40 15.54
N PRO A 485 7.30 -28.66 15.15
CA PRO A 485 7.63 -28.23 13.77
C PRO A 485 8.40 -29.29 12.99
N VAL A 486 8.19 -29.30 11.66
CA VAL A 486 9.15 -29.91 10.73
C VAL A 486 10.36 -29.02 10.68
N LEU A 487 11.46 -29.44 11.29
CA LEU A 487 12.67 -28.63 11.41
C LEU A 487 13.46 -28.55 10.10
N LEU A 488 14.05 -27.38 9.85
CA LEU A 488 15.08 -27.22 8.84
C LEU A 488 16.39 -27.85 9.32
N PRO A 489 17.06 -28.70 8.50
CA PRO A 489 18.38 -29.24 8.84
C PRO A 489 19.43 -28.11 8.79
N GLU A 490 20.44 -28.16 9.66
CA GLU A 490 21.44 -27.09 9.75
C GLU A 490 22.59 -27.26 8.72
N ASN A 491 22.89 -28.50 8.35
CA ASN A 491 24.00 -28.82 7.44
C ASN A 491 23.50 -28.99 6.00
N VAL A 492 23.18 -27.87 5.34
CA VAL A 492 22.67 -27.84 3.97
C VAL A 492 23.53 -26.96 3.08
N GLU A 493 23.86 -27.44 1.89
CA GLU A 493 24.39 -26.58 0.84
C GLU A 493 23.25 -25.75 0.24
N PHE A 494 23.24 -24.44 0.52
CA PHE A 494 22.13 -23.53 0.16
C PHE A 494 22.34 -22.76 -1.15
N LYS A 495 23.07 -23.33 -2.12
CA LYS A 495 23.24 -22.74 -3.46
C LYS A 495 21.95 -22.84 -4.28
N PRO A 496 21.55 -21.76 -4.98
CA PRO A 496 20.37 -21.79 -5.85
C PRO A 496 20.64 -22.60 -7.11
N THR A 497 20.13 -23.82 -7.15
CA THR A 497 20.30 -24.74 -8.30
C THR A 497 19.00 -24.91 -9.10
N GLY A 498 17.92 -24.29 -8.68
CA GLY A 498 16.59 -24.49 -9.27
C GLY A 498 15.86 -25.73 -8.77
N VAL A 499 16.49 -26.46 -7.86
CA VAL A 499 15.92 -27.60 -7.14
C VAL A 499 16.10 -27.36 -5.65
N SER A 500 15.06 -27.66 -4.85
CA SER A 500 15.18 -27.51 -3.41
C SER A 500 16.33 -28.36 -2.84
N PRO A 501 17.24 -27.76 -2.07
CA PRO A 501 18.34 -28.52 -1.43
C PRO A 501 17.81 -29.58 -0.44
N LEU A 502 16.57 -29.46 0.03
CA LEU A 502 15.95 -30.42 0.94
C LEU A 502 15.50 -31.70 0.27
N ARG A 503 15.42 -31.72 -1.08
CA ARG A 503 14.95 -32.88 -1.85
C ARG A 503 15.78 -34.13 -1.62
N ASP A 504 17.11 -33.96 -1.61
CA ASP A 504 18.04 -35.06 -1.50
C ASP A 504 18.77 -35.08 -0.15
N HIS A 505 18.31 -34.27 0.82
CA HIS A 505 18.93 -34.23 2.15
C HIS A 505 18.51 -35.45 2.98
N PRO A 506 19.48 -36.36 3.36
CA PRO A 506 19.15 -37.67 3.88
C PRO A 506 18.34 -37.65 5.20
N GLU A 507 18.73 -36.76 6.12
CA GLU A 507 18.05 -36.64 7.43
C GLU A 507 16.66 -36.03 7.28
N PHE A 508 16.53 -35.00 6.42
CA PHE A 508 15.24 -34.35 6.17
C PHE A 508 14.24 -35.30 5.52
N GLN A 509 14.69 -36.11 4.55
CA GLN A 509 13.86 -37.04 3.81
C GLN A 509 13.58 -38.34 4.57
N LYS A 510 14.31 -38.65 5.65
CA LYS A 510 14.10 -39.84 6.46
C LYS A 510 12.86 -39.68 7.36
N VAL A 511 11.72 -40.13 6.87
CA VAL A 511 10.45 -40.06 7.59
C VAL A 511 9.64 -41.34 7.38
N ASN A 512 8.85 -41.73 8.39
CA ASN A 512 7.88 -42.80 8.30
C ASN A 512 6.48 -42.24 8.07
N CYS A 513 5.70 -42.92 7.26
CA CYS A 513 4.30 -42.57 7.03
C CYS A 513 3.52 -42.60 8.37
N PRO A 514 2.80 -41.50 8.71
CA PRO A 514 2.02 -41.45 9.97
C PRO A 514 0.87 -42.49 10.01
N LYS A 515 0.39 -42.90 8.80
CA LYS A 515 -0.73 -43.87 8.69
C LYS A 515 -0.27 -45.33 8.69
N CYS A 516 0.64 -45.71 7.79
CA CYS A 516 1.06 -47.12 7.63
C CYS A 516 2.44 -47.44 8.24
N ARG A 517 3.15 -46.45 8.77
CA ARG A 517 4.52 -46.60 9.34
C ARG A 517 5.60 -46.98 8.34
N GLY A 518 5.28 -47.20 7.06
CA GLY A 518 6.25 -47.46 6.01
C GLY A 518 7.12 -46.25 5.69
N LYS A 519 8.19 -46.48 4.92
CA LYS A 519 9.06 -45.41 4.43
C LYS A 519 8.25 -44.39 3.62
N ALA A 520 8.55 -43.14 3.80
CA ALA A 520 7.89 -42.01 3.13
C ALA A 520 8.90 -40.89 2.87
N ARG A 521 8.48 -39.83 2.17
CA ARG A 521 9.30 -38.64 1.87
C ARG A 521 8.58 -37.38 2.31
N ARG A 522 9.34 -36.38 2.74
CA ARG A 522 8.79 -35.03 3.01
C ARG A 522 8.68 -34.23 1.73
N GLU A 523 7.78 -33.26 1.72
CA GLU A 523 7.77 -32.16 0.74
C GLU A 523 9.08 -31.39 0.86
N PRO A 524 9.88 -31.27 -0.23
CA PRO A 524 11.16 -30.57 -0.19
C PRO A 524 11.06 -29.06 -0.33
N ASP A 525 9.95 -28.51 -0.84
CA ASP A 525 9.78 -27.08 -1.01
C ASP A 525 9.49 -26.39 0.34
N THR A 526 9.92 -25.16 0.47
CA THR A 526 9.59 -24.29 1.60
C THR A 526 8.49 -23.32 1.22
N MET A 527 7.84 -22.73 2.23
CA MET A 527 6.81 -21.73 2.01
C MET A 527 7.42 -20.35 1.70
N ASP A 528 6.69 -19.56 0.94
CA ASP A 528 6.94 -18.13 0.75
C ASP A 528 6.91 -17.42 2.10
N THR A 529 7.84 -16.49 2.35
CA THR A 529 7.92 -15.72 3.60
C THR A 529 6.65 -14.91 3.88
N PHE A 530 5.88 -14.55 2.85
CA PHE A 530 4.59 -13.89 3.07
C PHE A 530 3.57 -14.76 3.84
N VAL A 531 3.75 -16.08 3.86
CA VAL A 531 2.94 -16.96 4.74
C VAL A 531 3.27 -16.68 6.20
N ASP A 532 4.55 -16.47 6.53
CA ASP A 532 4.99 -16.12 7.88
C ASP A 532 4.44 -14.76 8.30
N SER A 533 4.49 -13.77 7.43
CA SER A 533 4.04 -12.40 7.74
C SER A 533 2.52 -12.22 7.70
N SER A 534 1.75 -13.17 7.16
CA SER A 534 0.30 -13.04 7.03
C SER A 534 -0.49 -13.16 8.33
N TRP A 535 0.13 -13.54 9.45
CA TRP A 535 -0.53 -13.79 10.73
C TRP A 535 0.25 -13.30 11.96
N TYR A 536 1.45 -12.75 11.84
CA TYR A 536 2.37 -12.38 12.91
C TYR A 536 1.77 -11.39 13.92
N PHE A 537 0.87 -10.52 13.49
CA PHE A 537 0.16 -9.57 14.35
C PHE A 537 -0.72 -10.26 15.42
N LEU A 538 -1.17 -11.48 15.17
CA LEU A 538 -1.85 -12.33 16.13
C LEU A 538 -0.85 -12.92 17.14
N ARG A 539 0.31 -13.36 16.65
CA ARG A 539 1.35 -14.01 17.46
C ARG A 539 1.90 -13.11 18.55
N TYR A 540 2.02 -11.82 18.29
CA TYR A 540 2.52 -10.86 19.27
C TYR A 540 1.69 -10.82 20.57
N ILE A 541 0.41 -11.12 20.52
CA ILE A 541 -0.43 -11.19 21.72
C ILE A 541 -0.01 -12.35 22.64
N SER A 542 0.52 -13.42 22.05
CA SER A 542 0.90 -14.64 22.78
C SER A 542 2.28 -15.15 22.34
N ALA A 543 3.26 -14.23 22.15
CA ALA A 543 4.55 -14.53 21.54
C ALA A 543 5.29 -15.72 22.16
N LYS A 544 5.13 -15.94 23.47
CA LYS A 544 5.81 -17.01 24.23
C LYS A 544 4.93 -18.24 24.47
N ASP A 545 3.68 -18.28 23.96
CA ASP A 545 2.83 -19.45 24.12
C ASP A 545 3.36 -20.62 23.28
N ALA A 546 3.83 -21.67 23.96
CA ALA A 546 4.35 -22.88 23.33
C ALA A 546 3.27 -23.88 22.93
N LEU A 547 2.03 -23.70 23.40
CA LEU A 547 0.93 -24.66 23.22
C LEU A 547 -0.03 -24.23 22.10
N ARG A 548 -0.11 -22.95 21.77
CA ARG A 548 -1.05 -22.39 20.83
C ARG A 548 -0.38 -21.34 19.94
N ALA A 549 -0.88 -21.16 18.73
CA ALA A 549 -0.47 -20.10 17.84
C ALA A 549 -0.72 -18.71 18.47
N PHE A 550 -1.87 -18.58 19.13
CA PHE A 550 -2.29 -17.40 19.89
C PHE A 550 -3.43 -17.74 20.87
N ASP A 551 -3.61 -16.90 21.87
CA ASP A 551 -4.76 -16.96 22.76
C ASP A 551 -5.94 -16.21 22.13
N SER A 552 -6.99 -16.94 21.73
CA SER A 552 -8.17 -16.37 21.06
C SER A 552 -8.89 -15.30 21.89
N LYS A 553 -8.94 -15.43 23.23
CA LYS A 553 -9.59 -14.42 24.07
C LYS A 553 -8.80 -13.12 24.10
N ALA A 554 -7.48 -13.20 24.29
CA ALA A 554 -6.61 -12.04 24.28
C ALA A 554 -6.56 -11.40 22.90
N VAL A 555 -6.50 -12.18 21.82
CA VAL A 555 -6.53 -11.71 20.43
C VAL A 555 -7.85 -10.98 20.16
N ASN A 556 -9.00 -11.54 20.51
CA ASN A 556 -10.30 -10.89 20.27
C ASN A 556 -10.50 -9.61 21.09
N ARG A 557 -9.77 -9.43 22.21
CA ARG A 557 -9.77 -8.19 22.98
C ARG A 557 -8.90 -7.09 22.35
N TRP A 558 -7.74 -7.48 21.77
CA TRP A 558 -6.73 -6.53 21.32
C TRP A 558 -6.81 -6.20 19.82
N LEU A 559 -7.37 -7.07 19.01
CA LEU A 559 -7.48 -6.88 17.57
C LEU A 559 -8.93 -6.54 17.14
N PRO A 560 -9.11 -5.97 15.93
CA PRO A 560 -8.06 -5.64 14.94
C PRO A 560 -7.02 -4.66 15.47
N VAL A 561 -5.83 -4.64 14.82
CA VAL A 561 -4.78 -3.64 15.09
C VAL A 561 -5.35 -2.25 14.89
N ASP A 562 -5.21 -1.34 15.86
CA ASP A 562 -5.81 -0.01 15.80
C ASP A 562 -5.12 0.88 14.75
N GLN A 563 -3.78 0.83 14.68
CA GLN A 563 -2.99 1.54 13.67
C GLN A 563 -1.90 0.63 13.10
N TYR A 564 -1.92 0.42 11.82
CA TYR A 564 -0.88 -0.30 11.07
C TYR A 564 -0.08 0.68 10.22
N ILE A 565 1.24 0.56 10.22
CA ILE A 565 2.16 1.47 9.51
C ILE A 565 3.10 0.66 8.64
N GLY A 566 3.16 0.96 7.34
CA GLY A 566 4.04 0.25 6.42
C GLY A 566 3.98 0.75 4.98
N GLY A 567 4.83 0.20 4.11
CA GLY A 567 4.95 0.64 2.72
C GLY A 567 3.74 0.28 1.86
N VAL A 568 3.40 1.14 0.91
CA VAL A 568 2.30 0.94 -0.05
C VAL A 568 2.56 -0.23 -1.00
N GLU A 569 3.82 -0.60 -1.22
CA GLU A 569 4.23 -1.75 -2.04
C GLU A 569 3.62 -3.07 -1.57
N HIS A 570 3.22 -3.14 -0.31
CA HIS A 570 2.57 -4.32 0.28
C HIS A 570 1.05 -4.38 0.04
N ALA A 571 0.46 -3.42 -0.67
CA ALA A 571 -0.99 -3.33 -0.89
C ALA A 571 -1.60 -4.63 -1.44
N ILE A 572 -0.99 -5.22 -2.46
CA ILE A 572 -1.45 -6.45 -3.15
C ILE A 572 -0.66 -7.70 -2.72
N LEU A 573 0.30 -7.57 -1.81
CA LEU A 573 1.13 -8.62 -1.26
C LEU A 573 0.68 -8.92 0.18
N HIS A 574 1.53 -8.58 1.16
CA HIS A 574 1.33 -8.83 2.58
C HIS A 574 -0.06 -8.40 3.09
N LEU A 575 -0.55 -7.21 2.72
CA LEU A 575 -1.86 -6.73 3.19
C LEU A 575 -3.01 -7.58 2.67
N LEU A 576 -2.98 -8.00 1.42
CA LEU A 576 -4.01 -8.86 0.82
C LEU A 576 -3.97 -10.26 1.45
N TYR A 577 -2.77 -10.81 1.64
CA TYR A 577 -2.58 -12.13 2.26
C TYR A 577 -2.99 -12.15 3.73
N SER A 578 -2.68 -11.09 4.49
CA SER A 578 -3.12 -10.95 5.88
C SER A 578 -4.65 -10.91 5.99
N ARG A 579 -5.33 -10.23 5.08
CA ARG A 579 -6.80 -10.22 5.00
C ARG A 579 -7.35 -11.62 4.71
N PHE A 580 -6.76 -12.32 3.76
CA PHE A 580 -7.15 -13.70 3.42
C PHE A 580 -7.01 -14.63 4.62
N VAL A 581 -5.83 -14.68 5.26
CA VAL A 581 -5.58 -15.54 6.42
C VAL A 581 -6.51 -15.18 7.58
N THR A 582 -6.74 -13.89 7.83
CA THR A 582 -7.70 -13.43 8.85
C THR A 582 -9.10 -13.98 8.57
N LYS A 583 -9.59 -13.95 7.33
CA LYS A 583 -10.90 -14.51 6.97
C LYS A 583 -10.98 -16.01 7.16
N VAL A 584 -9.91 -16.74 6.85
CA VAL A 584 -9.83 -18.19 7.10
C VAL A 584 -9.90 -18.49 8.59
N LEU A 585 -9.13 -17.75 9.41
CA LEU A 585 -9.14 -17.94 10.88
C LEU A 585 -10.50 -17.53 11.49
N TYR A 586 -11.17 -16.52 10.94
CA TYR A 586 -12.54 -16.18 11.31
C TYR A 586 -13.52 -17.33 11.02
N ASP A 587 -13.46 -17.94 9.84
CA ASP A 587 -14.32 -19.06 9.43
C ASP A 587 -14.05 -20.34 10.25
N LEU A 588 -12.84 -20.47 10.77
CA LEU A 588 -12.47 -21.53 11.72
C LEU A 588 -12.96 -21.26 13.15
N GLY A 589 -13.57 -20.10 13.42
CA GLY A 589 -14.04 -19.68 14.75
C GLY A 589 -12.91 -19.37 15.74
N LEU A 590 -11.68 -19.15 15.26
CA LEU A 590 -10.50 -18.88 16.10
C LEU A 590 -10.40 -17.40 16.48
N ILE A 591 -10.98 -16.50 15.68
CA ILE A 591 -11.05 -15.06 15.90
C ILE A 591 -12.45 -14.54 15.58
N SER A 592 -12.81 -13.34 16.10
CA SER A 592 -14.15 -12.76 15.96
C SER A 592 -14.23 -11.57 14.97
N PHE A 593 -13.12 -11.18 14.38
CA PHE A 593 -13.04 -10.05 13.45
C PHE A 593 -12.70 -10.53 12.03
N LYS A 594 -13.14 -9.76 11.01
CA LYS A 594 -13.01 -10.12 9.59
C LYS A 594 -11.83 -9.45 8.89
N GLU A 595 -11.29 -8.38 9.47
CA GLU A 595 -10.17 -7.62 8.91
C GLU A 595 -9.08 -7.43 9.96
N PRO A 596 -7.79 -7.53 9.57
CA PRO A 596 -6.67 -7.55 10.52
C PRO A 596 -6.34 -6.17 11.10
N PHE A 597 -6.54 -5.09 10.33
CA PHE A 597 -6.08 -3.73 10.63
C PHE A 597 -7.22 -2.73 10.46
N ALA A 598 -7.56 -1.99 11.52
CA ALA A 598 -8.61 -0.98 11.50
C ALA A 598 -8.19 0.26 10.70
N LYS A 599 -6.97 0.75 10.95
CA LYS A 599 -6.38 1.87 10.22
C LYS A 599 -5.04 1.48 9.62
N LEU A 600 -4.80 1.95 8.40
CA LEU A 600 -3.52 1.79 7.70
C LEU A 600 -2.94 3.16 7.39
N PHE A 601 -1.68 3.35 7.71
CA PHE A 601 -0.90 4.50 7.26
C PHE A 601 0.22 4.02 6.33
N THR A 602 0.30 4.60 5.13
CA THR A 602 1.36 4.30 4.17
C THR A 602 2.28 5.49 4.02
N GLN A 603 3.51 5.36 4.57
CA GLN A 603 4.52 6.41 4.45
C GLN A 603 5.12 6.45 3.03
N GLY A 604 5.55 7.66 2.63
CA GLY A 604 6.37 7.83 1.44
C GLY A 604 7.82 7.39 1.65
N MET A 605 8.54 7.17 0.58
CA MET A 605 9.94 6.74 0.61
C MET A 605 10.89 7.91 0.90
N ILE A 606 11.99 7.64 1.58
CA ILE A 606 13.15 8.53 1.56
C ILE A 606 14.05 8.11 0.41
N ILE A 607 14.26 9.04 -0.51
CA ILE A 607 15.14 8.89 -1.66
C ILE A 607 16.42 9.70 -1.47
N LYS A 608 17.49 9.34 -2.16
CA LYS A 608 18.72 10.11 -2.24
C LYS A 608 19.28 10.03 -3.65
N ASP A 609 19.74 11.18 -4.16
CA ASP A 609 20.26 11.32 -5.53
C ASP A 609 19.21 10.86 -6.57
N GLY A 610 17.93 11.25 -6.34
CA GLY A 610 16.80 10.96 -7.22
C GLY A 610 16.36 9.49 -7.26
N ALA A 611 16.84 8.63 -6.35
CA ALA A 611 16.53 7.21 -6.35
C ALA A 611 16.27 6.65 -4.94
N LYS A 612 15.50 5.54 -4.89
CA LYS A 612 15.34 4.75 -3.66
C LYS A 612 16.72 4.32 -3.16
N MET A 613 16.94 4.48 -1.85
CA MET A 613 18.20 4.06 -1.21
C MET A 613 18.40 2.55 -1.35
N SER A 614 19.53 2.15 -1.90
CA SER A 614 19.93 0.75 -1.94
C SER A 614 21.47 0.62 -1.91
N LYS A 615 21.95 -0.48 -1.32
CA LYS A 615 23.40 -0.76 -1.27
C LYS A 615 24.00 -0.94 -2.66
N SER A 616 23.24 -1.44 -3.62
CA SER A 616 23.68 -1.63 -5.01
C SER A 616 23.91 -0.31 -5.75
N LYS A 617 23.18 0.75 -5.37
CA LYS A 617 23.31 2.11 -5.94
C LYS A 617 24.33 2.97 -5.19
N GLY A 618 24.81 2.53 -4.03
CA GLY A 618 25.80 3.28 -3.22
C GLY A 618 25.26 4.54 -2.56
N ASN A 619 23.92 4.76 -2.57
CA ASN A 619 23.25 5.97 -2.08
C ASN A 619 22.61 5.80 -0.70
N VAL A 620 23.07 4.81 0.08
CA VAL A 620 22.55 4.54 1.44
C VAL A 620 23.15 5.53 2.43
N VAL A 621 22.30 6.13 3.27
CA VAL A 621 22.72 6.97 4.40
C VAL A 621 22.65 6.15 5.68
N SER A 622 23.82 6.04 6.35
CA SER A 622 23.97 5.30 7.61
C SER A 622 23.39 6.10 8.79
N PRO A 623 22.45 5.55 9.54
CA PRO A 623 21.97 6.20 10.75
C PRO A 623 23.04 6.28 11.84
N ASP A 624 23.91 5.27 11.94
CA ASP A 624 24.93 5.18 12.99
C ASP A 624 25.89 6.38 12.95
N GLU A 625 26.28 6.81 11.73
CA GLU A 625 27.15 7.98 11.55
C GLU A 625 26.44 9.29 11.91
N LEU A 626 25.18 9.42 11.53
CA LEU A 626 24.39 10.61 11.84
C LEU A 626 24.10 10.73 13.33
N ILE A 627 23.74 9.63 14.00
CA ILE A 627 23.50 9.61 15.45
C ILE A 627 24.78 9.96 16.20
N LYS A 628 25.91 9.42 15.80
CA LYS A 628 27.22 9.76 16.40
C LYS A 628 27.52 11.23 16.26
N ARG A 629 27.18 11.88 15.16
CA ARG A 629 27.52 13.28 14.88
C ARG A 629 26.50 14.27 15.47
N PHE A 630 25.20 13.96 15.42
CA PHE A 630 24.14 14.90 15.71
C PHE A 630 23.16 14.47 16.81
N GLY A 631 23.24 13.23 17.28
CA GLY A 631 22.29 12.63 18.22
C GLY A 631 21.09 11.99 17.55
N ALA A 632 20.49 11.02 18.21
CA ALA A 632 19.32 10.28 17.74
C ALA A 632 18.09 11.18 17.61
N ASP A 633 17.87 12.08 18.59
CA ASP A 633 16.72 13.02 18.57
C ASP A 633 16.79 13.97 17.37
N THR A 634 17.97 14.37 16.92
CA THR A 634 18.13 15.18 15.71
C THR A 634 17.73 14.41 14.45
N VAL A 635 18.16 13.15 14.32
CA VAL A 635 17.81 12.28 13.19
C VAL A 635 16.31 12.00 13.17
N ARG A 636 15.69 11.74 14.32
CA ARG A 636 14.26 11.56 14.48
C ARG A 636 13.47 12.79 14.03
N LEU A 637 13.82 13.94 14.58
CA LEU A 637 13.18 15.22 14.29
C LEU A 637 13.24 15.54 12.79
N TYR A 638 14.41 15.40 12.18
CA TYR A 638 14.55 15.65 10.74
C TYR A 638 13.72 14.65 9.90
N THR A 639 13.74 13.38 10.26
CA THR A 639 12.96 12.34 9.56
C THR A 639 11.46 12.63 9.57
N LEU A 640 10.93 13.18 10.67
CA LEU A 640 9.52 13.55 10.80
C LEU A 640 9.19 14.91 10.15
N PHE A 641 10.19 15.77 10.01
CA PHE A 641 10.02 17.15 9.51
C PHE A 641 10.21 17.29 7.99
N ILE A 642 11.01 16.42 7.35
CA ILE A 642 11.52 16.56 5.98
C ILE A 642 10.42 16.77 4.93
N ALA A 643 9.25 16.13 5.09
CA ALA A 643 8.09 16.22 4.19
C ALA A 643 6.83 15.69 4.88
N PRO A 644 5.64 15.94 4.31
CA PRO A 644 4.43 15.22 4.68
C PRO A 644 4.69 13.71 4.68
N PRO A 645 4.25 12.98 5.72
CA PRO A 645 4.71 11.60 5.93
C PRO A 645 4.25 10.62 4.85
N GLU A 646 3.17 10.90 4.12
CA GLU A 646 2.65 10.11 3.00
C GLU A 646 3.40 10.35 1.67
N LYS A 647 4.22 11.42 1.57
CA LYS A 647 4.96 11.80 0.35
C LYS A 647 6.40 11.33 0.39
N ASP A 648 6.93 11.03 -0.77
CA ASP A 648 8.37 10.77 -0.94
C ASP A 648 9.16 12.05 -0.63
N ALA A 649 10.37 11.87 -0.09
CA ALA A 649 11.23 12.99 0.29
C ALA A 649 12.69 12.72 -0.07
N GLU A 650 13.35 13.74 -0.63
CA GLU A 650 14.77 13.72 -0.93
C GLU A 650 15.59 14.02 0.35
N TRP A 651 16.47 13.11 0.74
CA TRP A 651 17.34 13.29 1.89
C TRP A 651 18.40 14.35 1.63
N GLN A 652 18.49 15.34 2.53
CA GLN A 652 19.46 16.43 2.45
C GLN A 652 20.22 16.57 3.78
N ASP A 653 21.54 16.44 3.75
CA ASP A 653 22.37 16.49 4.96
C ASP A 653 22.32 17.86 5.66
N GLN A 654 22.14 18.95 4.92
CA GLN A 654 21.96 20.31 5.48
C GLN A 654 20.70 20.43 6.34
N GLY A 655 19.64 19.68 6.03
CA GLY A 655 18.42 19.68 6.81
C GLY A 655 18.60 19.07 8.20
N VAL A 656 19.50 18.08 8.35
CA VAL A 656 19.87 17.49 9.64
C VAL A 656 20.53 18.54 10.54
N GLU A 657 21.42 19.37 9.98
CA GLU A 657 22.05 20.47 10.70
C GLU A 657 21.04 21.53 11.16
N GLY A 658 19.98 21.77 10.35
CA GLY A 658 18.87 22.66 10.74
C GLY A 658 18.13 22.13 11.97
N ALA A 659 17.79 20.82 11.98
CA ALA A 659 17.18 20.17 13.12
C ALA A 659 18.07 20.22 14.38
N TYR A 660 19.36 19.95 14.23
CA TYR A 660 20.33 20.07 15.34
C TYR A 660 20.37 21.47 15.95
N ARG A 661 20.43 22.52 15.11
CA ARG A 661 20.41 23.91 15.59
C ARG A 661 19.14 24.24 16.37
N PHE A 662 17.98 23.76 15.92
CA PHE A 662 16.73 23.94 16.67
C PHE A 662 16.80 23.30 18.06
N LEU A 663 17.25 22.04 18.16
CA LEU A 663 17.38 21.34 19.43
C LEU A 663 18.41 22.00 20.35
N ALA A 664 19.54 22.42 19.82
CA ALA A 664 20.55 23.14 20.60
C ALA A 664 20.02 24.49 21.15
N ARG A 665 19.13 25.16 20.39
CA ARG A 665 18.47 26.40 20.88
C ARG A 665 17.47 26.07 21.99
N LEU A 666 16.61 25.05 21.79
CA LEU A 666 15.67 24.59 22.81
C LEU A 666 16.40 24.24 24.11
N TRP A 667 17.46 23.44 23.99
CA TRP A 667 18.30 23.06 25.14
C TRP A 667 18.84 24.28 25.91
N ARG A 668 19.42 25.27 25.19
CA ARG A 668 19.96 26.48 25.81
C ARG A 668 18.90 27.30 26.52
N LEU A 669 17.71 27.44 25.94
CA LEU A 669 16.64 28.23 26.55
C LEU A 669 16.14 27.60 27.85
N VAL A 670 15.94 26.27 27.83
CA VAL A 670 15.39 25.54 28.98
C VAL A 670 16.44 25.32 30.08
N ALA A 671 17.66 24.90 29.70
CA ALA A 671 18.74 24.67 30.69
C ALA A 671 19.24 25.92 31.39
N ASN A 672 18.99 27.12 30.84
CA ASN A 672 19.40 28.41 31.42
C ASN A 672 18.28 29.13 32.17
N GLU A 673 17.05 28.56 32.25
CA GLU A 673 15.91 29.23 32.90
C GLU A 673 16.18 29.68 34.33
N GLY A 674 17.11 29.04 35.08
CA GLY A 674 17.54 29.46 36.43
C GLY A 674 18.66 30.51 36.49
N ARG A 675 19.23 30.93 35.35
CA ARG A 675 20.45 31.77 35.29
C ARG A 675 20.23 33.14 34.62
N GLY A 676 19.01 33.58 34.37
CA GLY A 676 18.69 34.91 33.81
C GLY A 676 19.14 35.10 32.37
N GLY A 677 18.30 34.75 31.44
CA GLY A 677 18.36 35.18 30.03
C GLY A 677 19.35 34.48 29.14
N SER A 678 18.92 33.81 28.08
CA SER A 678 19.79 33.40 26.96
C SER A 678 20.31 34.69 26.30
N GLY A 679 21.63 34.88 26.20
CA GLY A 679 22.22 36.05 25.54
C GLY A 679 21.99 36.11 24.02
N GLU A 680 21.17 35.20 23.46
CA GLU A 680 20.85 35.11 22.04
C GLU A 680 19.65 36.03 21.71
N LYS A 681 19.91 37.13 20.99
CA LYS A 681 18.87 38.04 20.51
C LYS A 681 18.37 37.55 19.17
N ILE A 682 17.09 37.20 19.07
CA ILE A 682 16.43 37.02 17.80
C ILE A 682 15.90 38.37 17.34
N GLU A 683 16.13 38.72 16.07
CA GLU A 683 15.56 39.91 15.46
C GLU A 683 14.01 39.87 15.49
N GLY A 684 13.41 41.01 15.80
CA GLY A 684 11.97 41.20 15.87
C GLY A 684 11.50 41.95 17.11
N GLU A 685 10.30 42.46 17.07
CA GLU A 685 9.66 43.17 18.19
C GLU A 685 9.46 42.23 19.40
N ALA A 686 9.60 42.78 20.60
CA ALA A 686 9.31 42.06 21.84
C ALA A 686 7.82 41.62 21.88
N MET A 687 7.56 40.39 22.33
CA MET A 687 6.20 39.88 22.45
C MET A 687 5.66 40.11 23.87
N GLY A 688 4.39 40.48 23.97
CA GLY A 688 3.68 40.60 25.25
C GLY A 688 3.10 39.26 25.73
N ALA A 689 2.69 39.22 27.01
CA ALA A 689 2.13 38.03 27.66
C ALA A 689 0.86 37.51 26.99
N ALA A 690 -0.04 38.40 26.53
CA ALA A 690 -1.27 38.02 25.83
C ALA A 690 -0.96 37.27 24.53
N GLU A 691 -0.01 37.75 23.73
CA GLU A 691 0.38 37.09 22.47
C GLU A 691 1.08 35.74 22.75
N ILE A 692 1.92 35.64 23.79
CA ILE A 692 2.53 34.36 24.19
C ILE A 692 1.46 33.34 24.60
N ARG A 693 0.46 33.75 25.35
CA ARG A 693 -0.68 32.88 25.74
C ARG A 693 -1.43 32.40 24.51
N PHE A 694 -1.74 33.31 23.59
CA PHE A 694 -2.38 32.94 22.31
C PHE A 694 -1.54 31.93 21.52
N GLN A 695 -0.23 32.20 21.34
CA GLN A 695 0.66 31.32 20.58
C GLN A 695 0.82 29.94 21.26
N LEU A 696 0.87 29.89 22.59
CA LEU A 696 0.89 28.65 23.36
C LEU A 696 -0.31 27.77 23.03
N HIS A 697 -1.52 28.31 23.21
CA HIS A 697 -2.75 27.51 23.00
C HIS A 697 -2.98 27.18 21.54
N ARG A 698 -2.60 28.07 20.62
CA ARG A 698 -2.60 27.80 19.17
C ARG A 698 -1.66 26.64 18.80
N THR A 699 -0.47 26.61 19.37
CA THR A 699 0.52 25.55 19.12
C THR A 699 0.04 24.22 19.67
N VAL A 700 -0.48 24.20 20.93
CA VAL A 700 -1.06 22.98 21.51
C VAL A 700 -2.18 22.44 20.64
N LYS A 701 -3.12 23.28 20.21
CA LYS A 701 -4.21 22.88 19.32
C LYS A 701 -3.68 22.30 18.01
N LYS A 702 -2.80 23.05 17.33
CA LYS A 702 -2.25 22.64 16.02
C LYS A 702 -1.52 21.30 16.09
N VAL A 703 -0.63 21.13 17.08
CA VAL A 703 0.14 19.88 17.23
C VAL A 703 -0.79 18.71 17.56
N THR A 704 -1.83 18.94 18.38
CA THR A 704 -2.80 17.89 18.71
C THR A 704 -3.59 17.45 17.49
N GLU A 705 -4.11 18.40 16.69
CA GLU A 705 -4.86 18.11 15.46
C GLU A 705 -3.99 17.37 14.43
N ASP A 706 -2.74 17.77 14.27
CA ASP A 706 -1.79 17.13 13.36
C ASP A 706 -1.47 15.67 13.74
N LEU A 707 -1.41 15.36 15.05
CA LEU A 707 -1.13 14.02 15.54
C LEU A 707 -2.37 13.11 15.60
N GLU A 708 -3.57 13.69 15.77
CA GLU A 708 -4.83 12.92 15.80
C GLU A 708 -5.38 12.62 14.41
N GLY A 709 -5.07 13.43 13.41
CA GLY A 709 -5.48 13.29 12.01
C GLY A 709 -4.57 12.37 11.21
N ASP A 710 -4.04 12.90 10.11
CA ASP A 710 -3.24 12.15 9.14
C ASP A 710 -1.73 12.18 9.44
N PHE A 711 -1.37 12.40 10.72
CA PHE A 711 0.03 12.44 11.19
C PHE A 711 0.89 13.50 10.50
N HIS A 712 0.40 14.73 10.39
CA HIS A 712 1.14 15.85 9.80
C HIS A 712 2.31 16.32 10.68
N PHE A 713 3.29 15.44 10.92
CA PHE A 713 4.42 15.69 11.81
C PHE A 713 5.24 16.92 11.41
N ASN A 714 5.42 17.16 10.11
CA ASN A 714 6.16 18.29 9.59
C ASN A 714 5.55 19.65 10.01
N THR A 715 4.23 19.77 9.98
CA THR A 715 3.53 20.99 10.42
C THR A 715 3.47 21.12 11.93
N ALA A 716 3.36 20.00 12.66
CA ALA A 716 3.45 19.98 14.11
C ALA A 716 4.83 20.47 14.59
N VAL A 717 5.91 19.96 13.99
CA VAL A 717 7.28 20.40 14.30
C VAL A 717 7.47 21.87 13.93
N SER A 718 6.97 22.34 12.78
CA SER A 718 7.01 23.76 12.41
C SER A 718 6.35 24.65 13.44
N ALA A 719 5.17 24.26 13.93
CA ALA A 719 4.46 25.02 14.96
C ALA A 719 5.28 25.13 16.27
N CYS A 720 5.93 24.03 16.68
CA CYS A 720 6.85 24.06 17.82
C CYS A 720 8.07 24.97 17.58
N MET A 721 8.63 24.99 16.37
CA MET A 721 9.74 25.87 16.00
C MET A 721 9.35 27.34 16.02
N GLU A 722 8.18 27.69 15.50
CA GLU A 722 7.62 29.03 15.52
C GLU A 722 7.36 29.49 16.95
N PHE A 723 6.82 28.61 17.80
CA PHE A 723 6.56 28.92 19.20
C PHE A 723 7.86 29.13 19.98
N LEU A 724 8.89 28.32 19.75
CA LEU A 724 10.22 28.55 20.33
C LEU A 724 10.76 29.94 19.97
N ASN A 725 10.61 30.37 18.69
CA ASN A 725 11.01 31.71 18.27
C ASN A 725 10.23 32.81 19.01
N SER A 726 8.93 32.59 19.30
CA SER A 726 8.12 33.49 20.07
C SER A 726 8.61 33.62 21.52
N LEU A 727 8.97 32.48 22.14
CA LEU A 727 9.55 32.46 23.49
C LEU A 727 10.89 33.21 23.60
N TYR A 728 11.73 33.14 22.56
CA TYR A 728 12.97 33.90 22.50
C TYR A 728 12.76 35.43 22.44
N ARG A 729 11.61 35.89 21.92
CA ARG A 729 11.22 37.30 21.83
C ARG A 729 10.47 37.78 23.09
N PHE A 730 9.99 36.86 23.91
CA PHE A 730 9.28 37.21 25.18
C PHE A 730 10.28 37.65 26.22
N ARG A 731 9.95 38.75 26.93
CA ARG A 731 10.75 39.33 28.04
C ARG A 731 9.90 39.34 29.28
N PRO A 732 9.90 38.26 30.08
CA PRO A 732 9.07 38.19 31.29
C PRO A 732 9.53 39.24 32.33
N ALA A 733 8.67 40.22 32.63
CA ALA A 733 8.96 41.31 33.53
C ALA A 733 8.34 41.10 34.93
N SER A 734 7.09 40.61 34.97
CA SER A 734 6.36 40.35 36.20
C SER A 734 6.51 38.90 36.69
N PRO A 735 6.13 38.60 37.95
CA PRO A 735 6.04 37.21 38.42
C PRO A 735 5.08 36.36 37.60
N GLU A 736 3.95 36.96 37.14
CA GLU A 736 2.97 36.31 36.25
C GLU A 736 3.55 35.98 34.88
N ASP A 737 4.35 36.89 34.30
CA ASP A 737 5.07 36.64 33.05
C ASP A 737 6.07 35.51 33.20
N LYS A 738 6.79 35.44 34.30
CA LYS A 738 7.73 34.32 34.55
C LYS A 738 7.02 32.99 34.69
N LYS A 739 5.87 32.99 35.35
CA LYS A 739 5.01 31.80 35.46
C LYS A 739 4.52 31.36 34.07
N LEU A 740 4.02 32.28 33.25
CA LEU A 740 3.57 31.99 31.88
C LEU A 740 4.73 31.47 31.01
N PHE A 741 5.94 32.06 31.17
CA PHE A 741 7.11 31.61 30.41
C PHE A 741 7.47 30.19 30.79
N ARG A 742 7.51 29.85 32.09
CA ARG A 742 7.78 28.49 32.54
C ARG A 742 6.73 27.49 32.07
N GLU A 743 5.45 27.80 32.22
CA GLU A 743 4.33 27.00 31.71
C GLU A 743 4.46 26.77 30.19
N SER A 744 4.84 27.79 29.44
CA SER A 744 5.03 27.73 28.01
C SER A 744 6.16 26.80 27.59
N LEU A 745 7.28 26.81 28.32
CA LEU A 745 8.40 25.89 28.10
C LEU A 745 8.02 24.46 28.47
N GLU A 746 7.31 24.26 29.57
CA GLU A 746 6.84 22.96 30.04
C GLU A 746 5.89 22.32 29.00
N LYS A 747 4.91 23.06 28.51
CA LYS A 747 4.03 22.56 27.43
C LYS A 747 4.77 22.32 26.12
N LEU A 748 5.75 23.16 25.77
CA LEU A 748 6.57 22.91 24.55
C LEU A 748 7.37 21.60 24.65
N ILE A 749 7.93 21.30 25.82
CA ILE A 749 8.63 20.04 26.07
C ILE A 749 7.67 18.85 25.95
N LEU A 750 6.48 18.94 26.54
CA LEU A 750 5.45 17.90 26.41
C LEU A 750 5.03 17.68 24.95
N LEU A 751 4.83 18.75 24.16
CA LEU A 751 4.49 18.65 22.75
C LEU A 751 5.61 18.01 21.91
N LEU A 752 6.86 18.24 22.28
CA LEU A 752 8.02 17.68 21.58
C LEU A 752 8.39 16.27 22.04
N ALA A 753 7.84 15.76 23.12
CA ALA A 753 8.20 14.45 23.68
C ALA A 753 8.06 13.28 22.69
N PRO A 754 7.04 13.17 21.84
CA PRO A 754 6.97 12.11 20.84
C PRO A 754 8.04 12.21 19.77
N PHE A 755 8.56 13.39 19.47
CA PHE A 755 9.51 13.64 18.38
C PHE A 755 10.97 13.49 18.84
N VAL A 756 11.31 14.03 20.02
CA VAL A 756 12.68 14.09 20.57
C VAL A 756 12.71 13.59 22.01
N PRO A 757 12.49 12.28 22.19
CA PRO A 757 12.18 11.68 23.48
C PRO A 757 13.32 11.76 24.49
N HIS A 758 14.57 11.68 24.08
CA HIS A 758 15.68 11.71 25.01
C HIS A 758 15.87 13.11 25.63
N MET A 759 15.86 14.15 24.78
CA MET A 759 16.00 15.52 25.24
C MET A 759 14.86 15.91 26.17
N THR A 760 13.64 15.56 25.82
CA THR A 760 12.47 15.94 26.62
C THR A 760 12.45 15.26 27.98
N GLU A 761 12.81 13.98 28.06
CA GLU A 761 13.02 13.28 29.34
C GLU A 761 14.11 13.92 30.19
N GLU A 762 15.26 14.28 29.57
CA GLU A 762 16.37 14.92 30.32
C GLU A 762 15.95 16.29 30.88
N LEU A 763 15.28 17.13 30.07
CA LEU A 763 14.79 18.43 30.51
C LEU A 763 13.72 18.30 31.56
N TRP A 764 12.79 17.36 31.42
CA TRP A 764 11.73 17.05 32.37
C TRP A 764 12.30 16.63 33.72
N SER A 765 13.24 15.72 33.74
CA SER A 765 13.95 15.25 34.92
C SER A 765 14.75 16.38 35.61
N ARG A 766 15.42 17.26 34.85
CA ARG A 766 16.15 18.40 35.39
C ARG A 766 15.26 19.42 36.07
N TRP A 767 13.99 19.50 35.73
CA TRP A 767 13.00 20.34 36.37
C TRP A 767 12.40 19.74 37.64
N GLY A 768 12.90 18.57 38.09
CA GLY A 768 12.56 17.91 39.34
C GLY A 768 11.42 16.90 39.24
N HIS A 769 10.95 16.58 38.06
CA HIS A 769 9.96 15.52 37.84
C HIS A 769 10.63 14.15 37.96
N SER A 770 10.06 13.28 38.79
CA SER A 770 10.59 11.93 39.06
C SER A 770 10.03 10.85 38.10
N GLU A 771 8.85 11.08 37.56
CA GLU A 771 8.19 10.17 36.63
C GLU A 771 8.58 10.51 35.19
N THR A 772 8.52 9.49 34.31
CA THR A 772 8.75 9.68 32.88
C THR A 772 7.72 10.64 32.26
N ILE A 773 8.17 11.48 31.36
CA ILE A 773 7.32 12.42 30.61
C ILE A 773 6.19 11.71 29.83
N PHE A 774 6.36 10.42 29.46
CA PHE A 774 5.36 9.66 28.70
C PHE A 774 4.17 9.15 29.52
N ARG A 775 4.21 9.31 30.85
CA ARG A 775 3.06 9.10 31.75
C ARG A 775 2.31 10.38 32.04
N GLU A 776 2.87 11.53 31.65
CA GLU A 776 2.20 12.80 31.76
C GLU A 776 1.05 12.93 30.76
N LYS A 777 0.05 13.71 31.15
CA LYS A 777 -1.09 13.98 30.28
C LYS A 777 -0.69 14.92 29.15
N TRP A 778 -1.09 14.58 27.95
CA TRP A 778 -0.99 15.49 26.81
C TRP A 778 -1.61 16.85 27.11
N PRO A 779 -0.92 17.97 26.82
CA PRO A 779 -1.41 19.31 27.18
C PRO A 779 -2.71 19.65 26.42
N GLY A 780 -3.66 20.24 27.17
CA GLY A 780 -4.89 20.79 26.60
C GLY A 780 -4.72 22.26 26.20
N PHE A 781 -5.61 22.75 25.36
CA PHE A 781 -5.70 24.17 25.02
C PHE A 781 -7.04 24.76 25.49
N GLU A 782 -7.04 26.06 25.80
CA GLU A 782 -8.22 26.82 26.18
C GLU A 782 -8.78 27.55 24.94
N ALA A 783 -10.05 27.35 24.64
CA ALA A 783 -10.69 27.99 23.49
C ALA A 783 -10.76 29.54 23.65
N SER A 784 -10.94 30.03 24.88
CA SER A 784 -10.92 31.44 25.17
C SER A 784 -9.59 32.14 24.85
N ALA A 785 -8.48 31.45 25.11
CA ALA A 785 -7.15 31.98 24.81
C ALA A 785 -6.85 32.05 23.28
N LEU A 786 -7.66 31.41 22.45
CA LEU A 786 -7.57 31.47 20.99
C LEU A 786 -8.40 32.63 20.40
N GLN A 787 -9.18 33.31 21.21
CA GLN A 787 -9.91 34.50 20.80
C GLN A 787 -8.97 35.71 20.92
N ARG A 788 -8.59 36.29 19.80
CA ARG A 788 -7.87 37.55 19.78
C ARG A 788 -8.88 38.67 19.99
N GLU A 789 -8.58 39.58 20.93
CA GLU A 789 -9.33 40.84 21.05
C GLU A 789 -9.13 41.74 19.84
N GLU A 790 -7.96 41.64 19.21
CA GLU A 790 -7.60 42.42 18.04
C GLU A 790 -7.21 41.49 16.87
N GLU A 791 -7.48 41.92 15.66
CA GLU A 791 -7.10 41.19 14.41
C GLU A 791 -6.50 42.15 13.37
N GLU A 792 -5.60 41.63 12.60
CA GLU A 792 -5.00 42.36 11.46
C GLU A 792 -5.86 42.21 10.21
N ILE A 793 -6.42 43.30 9.74
CA ILE A 793 -7.20 43.36 8.49
C ILE A 793 -6.29 43.86 7.37
N VAL A 794 -6.21 43.09 6.31
CA VAL A 794 -5.49 43.47 5.10
C VAL A 794 -6.30 44.48 4.30
N ILE A 795 -5.72 45.65 3.97
CA ILE A 795 -6.40 46.67 3.17
C ILE A 795 -5.88 46.61 1.73
N GLN A 796 -6.83 46.44 0.85
CA GLN A 796 -6.58 46.51 -0.61
C GLN A 796 -7.18 47.82 -1.20
N VAL A 797 -6.52 48.36 -2.20
CA VAL A 797 -7.08 49.38 -3.09
C VAL A 797 -7.10 48.83 -4.52
N SER A 798 -8.30 48.67 -5.07
CA SER A 798 -8.55 48.04 -6.37
C SER A 798 -7.82 46.71 -6.54
N GLY A 799 -7.94 45.81 -5.52
CA GLY A 799 -7.39 44.43 -5.53
C GLY A 799 -5.91 44.31 -5.19
N ARG A 800 -5.18 45.45 -4.95
CA ARG A 800 -3.77 45.40 -4.54
C ARG A 800 -3.59 45.80 -3.09
N ILE A 801 -2.86 44.98 -2.31
CA ILE A 801 -2.55 45.24 -0.90
C ILE A 801 -1.80 46.58 -0.79
N ARG A 802 -2.30 47.51 0.10
CA ARG A 802 -1.72 48.79 0.35
C ARG A 802 -1.40 49.09 1.81
N SER A 803 -2.20 48.53 2.72
CA SER A 803 -2.00 48.68 4.17
C SER A 803 -2.46 47.45 4.94
N ARG A 804 -2.15 47.46 6.20
CA ARG A 804 -2.66 46.51 7.18
C ARG A 804 -3.07 47.29 8.42
N LEU A 805 -4.21 47.01 8.97
CA LEU A 805 -4.76 47.70 10.10
C LEU A 805 -5.11 46.70 11.22
N THR A 806 -4.59 46.92 12.42
CA THR A 806 -4.99 46.17 13.60
C THR A 806 -6.24 46.79 14.20
N VAL A 807 -7.31 46.00 14.28
CA VAL A 807 -8.62 46.45 14.81
C VAL A 807 -9.14 45.45 15.81
N ARG A 808 -10.06 45.90 16.71
CA ARG A 808 -10.78 45.00 17.60
C ARG A 808 -11.61 44.02 16.76
N ARG A 809 -11.63 42.78 17.13
CA ARG A 809 -12.35 41.71 16.41
C ARG A 809 -13.88 41.96 16.35
N GLU A 810 -14.44 42.62 17.32
CA GLU A 810 -15.89 42.96 17.43
C GLU A 810 -16.21 44.31 16.75
N ILE A 811 -15.27 44.87 15.98
CA ILE A 811 -15.49 46.14 15.28
C ILE A 811 -16.65 46.02 14.29
N SER A 812 -17.54 47.01 14.31
CA SER A 812 -18.63 47.05 13.33
C SER A 812 -18.11 47.32 11.93
N GLU A 813 -18.80 46.80 10.90
CA GLU A 813 -18.43 47.00 9.51
C GLU A 813 -18.34 48.49 9.15
N GLU A 814 -19.23 49.31 9.71
CA GLU A 814 -19.24 50.77 9.49
C GLU A 814 -18.02 51.44 10.09
N GLU A 815 -17.65 51.04 11.31
CA GLU A 815 -16.50 51.60 12.00
C GLU A 815 -15.19 51.17 11.32
N LEU A 816 -15.10 49.91 10.88
CA LEU A 816 -13.98 49.37 10.11
C LEU A 816 -13.81 50.14 8.79
N LYS A 817 -14.87 50.37 8.03
CA LYS A 817 -14.83 51.18 6.81
C LYS A 817 -14.30 52.57 7.05
N LYS A 818 -14.72 53.24 8.16
CA LYS A 818 -14.23 54.54 8.55
C LYS A 818 -12.73 54.56 8.86
N LEU A 819 -12.28 53.59 9.66
CA LEU A 819 -10.85 53.48 10.00
C LEU A 819 -9.98 53.21 8.76
N VAL A 820 -10.45 52.32 7.88
CA VAL A 820 -9.74 52.03 6.62
C VAL A 820 -9.59 53.23 5.72
N LEU A 821 -10.63 54.07 5.60
CA LEU A 821 -10.57 55.31 4.82
C LEU A 821 -9.76 56.43 5.49
N GLN A 822 -9.51 56.30 6.81
CA GLN A 822 -8.66 57.20 7.56
C GLN A 822 -7.17 56.79 7.54
N ASP A 823 -6.86 55.54 7.20
CA ASP A 823 -5.48 55.06 7.12
C ASP A 823 -4.64 55.90 6.19
N VAL A 824 -3.46 56.32 6.65
CA VAL A 824 -2.59 57.27 5.90
C VAL A 824 -2.18 56.72 4.54
N LYS A 825 -1.81 55.41 4.49
CA LYS A 825 -1.39 54.76 3.27
C LYS A 825 -2.55 54.56 2.26
N VAL A 826 -3.76 54.35 2.76
CA VAL A 826 -4.96 54.25 1.92
C VAL A 826 -5.32 55.60 1.32
N LYS A 827 -5.26 56.67 2.16
CA LYS A 827 -5.50 58.02 1.69
C LYS A 827 -4.61 58.44 0.50
N GLU A 828 -3.32 58.13 0.54
CA GLU A 828 -2.38 58.37 -0.55
C GLU A 828 -2.82 57.75 -1.89
N TRP A 829 -3.55 56.68 -1.88
CA TRP A 829 -4.01 55.96 -3.09
C TRP A 829 -5.41 56.39 -3.53
N VAL A 830 -6.20 56.93 -2.64
CA VAL A 830 -7.59 57.36 -2.86
C VAL A 830 -7.67 58.88 -3.13
N ASP A 831 -6.62 59.60 -2.79
CA ASP A 831 -6.59 61.06 -2.96
C ASP A 831 -6.86 61.50 -4.41
N GLY A 832 -7.86 62.37 -4.58
CA GLY A 832 -8.33 62.85 -5.91
C GLY A 832 -9.14 61.85 -6.72
N LYS A 833 -9.59 60.74 -6.15
CA LYS A 833 -10.41 59.70 -6.82
C LYS A 833 -11.68 59.41 -6.08
N ASP A 834 -12.76 59.12 -6.81
CA ASP A 834 -14.04 58.75 -6.23
C ASP A 834 -14.03 57.29 -5.75
N VAL A 835 -14.32 57.05 -4.47
CA VAL A 835 -14.50 55.73 -3.90
C VAL A 835 -15.85 55.19 -4.34
N LYS A 836 -15.86 54.24 -5.27
CA LYS A 836 -17.07 53.58 -5.78
C LYS A 836 -17.70 52.61 -4.79
N LYS A 837 -16.88 51.86 -4.05
CA LYS A 837 -17.34 50.84 -3.13
C LYS A 837 -16.26 50.45 -2.14
N VAL A 838 -16.61 50.19 -0.90
CA VAL A 838 -15.76 49.51 0.08
C VAL A 838 -16.35 48.15 0.40
N VAL A 839 -15.64 47.11 0.03
CA VAL A 839 -16.04 45.72 0.22
C VAL A 839 -15.32 45.16 1.44
N VAL A 840 -16.06 44.75 2.46
CA VAL A 840 -15.53 44.14 3.66
C VAL A 840 -15.73 42.64 3.60
N ILE A 841 -14.64 41.87 3.76
CA ILE A 841 -14.66 40.44 4.03
C ILE A 841 -14.34 40.31 5.53
N PRO A 842 -15.32 39.99 6.37
CA PRO A 842 -15.15 39.96 7.84
C PRO A 842 -13.91 39.13 8.24
N HIS A 843 -13.18 39.62 9.22
CA HIS A 843 -12.00 38.97 9.79
C HIS A 843 -10.87 38.68 8.80
N ARG A 844 -10.84 39.28 7.57
CA ARG A 844 -9.87 38.96 6.56
C ARG A 844 -9.30 40.16 5.82
N LEU A 845 -10.15 40.89 5.13
CA LEU A 845 -9.67 42.03 4.35
C LEU A 845 -10.77 43.04 4.06
N VAL A 846 -10.35 44.30 3.78
CA VAL A 846 -11.19 45.35 3.20
C VAL A 846 -10.61 45.76 1.86
N ASN A 847 -11.43 45.79 0.81
CA ASN A 847 -11.03 46.26 -0.51
C ASN A 847 -11.75 47.58 -0.86
N VAL A 848 -11.00 48.65 -0.99
CA VAL A 848 -11.47 49.95 -1.44
C VAL A 848 -11.40 49.97 -2.96
N VAL A 849 -12.53 50.14 -3.63
CA VAL A 849 -12.62 50.20 -5.11
C VAL A 849 -12.74 51.69 -5.53
N ILE A 850 -11.78 52.17 -6.27
CA ILE A 850 -11.68 53.52 -6.84
C ILE A 850 -11.87 53.53 -8.35
#